data_064cf6dac536d2d5749c8f2056622a6f
#
_entry.id   064cf6dac536d2d5749c8f2056622a6f
#
_cell.length_a   1.000
_cell.length_b   1.000
_cell.length_c   1.000
_cell.angle_alpha   90.00
_cell.angle_beta   90.00
_cell.angle_gamma   90.00
#
_symmetry.space_group_name_H-M   'P 1'
#
loop_
_entity.id
_entity.type
_entity.pdbx_description
1 polymer ?
#
loop_
_entity_poly.entity_id
_entity_poly.type
_entity_poly.pdbx_seq_one_letter_code
_entity_poly.pdbx_strand_id
1 'polypeptide(L)'
;MSEQSTDGFPTTANVVIIGAGIVGNCVAGHLARLGWKDMVLIDKGPLPNPGGSTGHASNFIFPVDHNKEMALLGEQSANQYRDMELSVDSGGIEVARTQERMNELQRRMTSAKAWGIEAHMLTPAEVKELVPFINADVILGGFYCPSVSVVDSLETGTTMRKEAIETAGLQVFANTEVLDLITDDTPRPNGRRKVTAVVTDKGTIQAEHVVIACGVWSNRIAYMADTYIPLVPTVHQMADVGPMDILAETNNEIGYPIVRDMDTFCYERQSAGSMEVGSYGHRAILHHPDTIPSNEEAALSPTEMPFTPDDFDDQMETAIELMDMLGEAEIKYAINGLLSITPDGMPCLGELPEVENLWSAAAVWVKEGPGMGQVVAEWMTYGNPRVIDSHGADVARFYDQEKSDEHIWARAEESFIKTYGIVHPSEQWADRRQLVESPYRSRQEALGAAFFQARVWERPQWYDANADLVERYGLSEREVEWDNRWWSPITTGEHLNLRENCGLIDLSAFQIYELSGPGAVEFADYLAVNKIDVPVGRSVYTPWLTQDGGFHSDLTMMRVAEDTVRIVTGVFDGGRDDFWIRKHMPNDGSVTFRNITMELSTLGLWGPNAPAVLSQLTDHDLSQDGSPYGSYLDATIAGIECKLFRISYVGDTGWEIYVPWDQAPALWDAVMEAGEAHGLRATGGGVYGSSGRLEKGYRLVGAELESEYNPVEAGLARPKVKAANFIGKEAYLAAREAGSEVQCVTLSVEDNTDSQGRQRFMQGGNEPILDMNGDRIVDSHGRASRVTTAGFAPSVGKILLMGYVTNELAEPGTDLQVMYMNELYPCKVVTTGAAFDPEDTRLKS
;
A
#
# COMPACT_ATOMS: atom_id res chain seq x y z
N MET A 1 -8.08 44.68 -24.23
CA MET A 1 -7.73 44.28 -22.86
C MET A 1 -8.52 45.13 -21.93
N SER A 2 -9.69 44.70 -21.47
CA SER A 2 -10.47 45.36 -20.43
C SER A 2 -9.86 44.96 -19.09
N GLU A 3 -9.36 45.89 -18.32
CA GLU A 3 -9.04 45.72 -16.90
C GLU A 3 -10.30 45.20 -16.21
N GLN A 4 -10.33 43.88 -15.94
CA GLN A 4 -11.30 43.30 -15.01
C GLN A 4 -10.86 43.74 -13.62
N SER A 5 -11.76 44.44 -12.90
CA SER A 5 -11.61 44.85 -11.52
C SER A 5 -11.22 43.63 -10.64
N THR A 6 -10.03 43.66 -10.02
CA THR A 6 -9.52 42.68 -9.03
C THR A 6 -10.11 42.94 -7.64
N ASP A 7 -11.19 43.70 -7.52
CA ASP A 7 -11.84 43.99 -6.25
C ASP A 7 -12.45 42.68 -5.67
N GLY A 8 -11.77 42.15 -4.64
CA GLY A 8 -12.23 41.01 -3.87
C GLY A 8 -11.44 39.71 -4.07
N PHE A 9 -10.43 39.66 -4.96
CA PHE A 9 -9.58 38.47 -5.08
C PHE A 9 -8.54 38.41 -3.93
N PRO A 10 -8.37 37.28 -3.21
CA PRO A 10 -7.52 37.23 -2.03
C PRO A 10 -6.04 37.35 -2.42
N THR A 11 -5.27 38.01 -1.62
CA THR A 11 -3.81 38.12 -1.76
C THR A 11 -3.07 37.21 -0.79
N THR A 12 -3.76 36.68 0.22
CA THR A 12 -3.23 35.77 1.24
C THR A 12 -4.26 34.70 1.58
N ALA A 13 -3.79 33.51 1.96
CA ALA A 13 -4.61 32.43 2.52
C ALA A 13 -3.76 31.56 3.45
N ASN A 14 -4.38 30.95 4.45
CA ASN A 14 -3.74 29.89 5.21
C ASN A 14 -3.63 28.61 4.34
N VAL A 15 -4.69 28.25 3.65
CA VAL A 15 -4.71 27.11 2.73
C VAL A 15 -5.29 27.52 1.38
N VAL A 16 -4.62 27.17 0.30
CA VAL A 16 -5.18 27.21 -1.06
C VAL A 16 -5.40 25.76 -1.52
N ILE A 17 -6.65 25.42 -1.83
CA ILE A 17 -7.02 24.12 -2.41
C ILE A 17 -7.23 24.33 -3.90
N ILE A 18 -6.49 23.60 -4.72
CA ILE A 18 -6.54 23.67 -6.18
C ILE A 18 -7.36 22.47 -6.69
N GLY A 19 -8.49 22.77 -7.33
CA GLY A 19 -9.45 21.77 -7.84
C GLY A 19 -10.71 21.66 -6.97
N ALA A 20 -11.88 21.93 -7.57
CA ALA A 20 -13.19 21.86 -6.93
C ALA A 20 -14.02 20.64 -7.40
N GLY A 21 -13.35 19.56 -7.76
CA GLY A 21 -13.96 18.23 -7.90
C GLY A 21 -14.39 17.68 -6.53
N ILE A 22 -14.89 16.42 -6.50
CA ILE A 22 -15.35 15.80 -5.24
C ILE A 22 -14.25 15.83 -4.16
N VAL A 23 -13.00 15.54 -4.52
CA VAL A 23 -11.88 15.46 -3.56
C VAL A 23 -11.56 16.81 -2.92
N GLY A 24 -11.35 17.86 -3.73
CA GLY A 24 -11.02 19.18 -3.20
C GLY A 24 -12.12 19.79 -2.35
N ASN A 25 -13.38 19.57 -2.72
CA ASN A 25 -14.53 19.98 -1.91
C ASN A 25 -14.59 19.22 -0.58
N CYS A 26 -14.30 17.89 -0.57
CA CYS A 26 -14.27 17.10 0.66
C CYS A 26 -13.09 17.50 1.56
N VAL A 27 -11.89 17.75 1.00
CA VAL A 27 -10.76 18.32 1.77
C VAL A 27 -11.17 19.62 2.44
N ALA A 28 -11.78 20.56 1.69
CA ALA A 28 -12.23 21.84 2.23
C ALA A 28 -13.26 21.68 3.37
N GLY A 29 -14.24 20.78 3.18
CA GLY A 29 -15.24 20.47 4.20
C GLY A 29 -14.64 19.88 5.47
N HIS A 30 -13.75 18.90 5.35
CA HIS A 30 -13.10 18.31 6.51
C HIS A 30 -12.13 19.25 7.21
N LEU A 31 -11.36 20.06 6.49
CA LEU A 31 -10.53 21.11 7.10
C LEU A 31 -11.39 22.10 7.90
N ALA A 32 -12.55 22.50 7.35
CA ALA A 32 -13.51 23.36 8.05
C ALA A 32 -14.02 22.73 9.35
N ARG A 33 -14.39 21.45 9.33
CA ARG A 33 -14.81 20.65 10.51
C ARG A 33 -13.69 20.56 11.56
N LEU A 34 -12.43 20.50 11.13
CA LEU A 34 -11.24 20.48 11.99
C LEU A 34 -10.80 21.88 12.47
N GLY A 35 -11.56 22.92 12.12
CA GLY A 35 -11.37 24.29 12.63
C GLY A 35 -10.44 25.19 11.83
N TRP A 36 -10.00 24.75 10.65
CA TRP A 36 -9.18 25.60 9.77
C TRP A 36 -9.98 26.80 9.26
N LYS A 37 -9.29 27.92 9.05
CA LYS A 37 -9.83 29.20 8.58
C LYS A 37 -8.91 29.79 7.52
N ASP A 38 -9.36 30.86 6.89
CA ASP A 38 -8.63 31.56 5.83
C ASP A 38 -8.25 30.62 4.68
N MET A 39 -9.25 29.87 4.23
CA MET A 39 -9.12 28.90 3.14
C MET A 39 -9.66 29.47 1.83
N VAL A 40 -8.99 29.15 0.74
CA VAL A 40 -9.38 29.48 -0.64
C VAL A 40 -9.46 28.22 -1.46
N LEU A 41 -10.57 28.01 -2.16
CA LEU A 41 -10.77 26.95 -3.15
C LEU A 41 -10.84 27.58 -4.54
N ILE A 42 -9.99 27.10 -5.45
CA ILE A 42 -9.93 27.58 -6.83
C ILE A 42 -10.10 26.45 -7.82
N ASP A 43 -10.79 26.75 -8.94
CA ASP A 43 -10.90 25.83 -10.06
C ASP A 43 -10.92 26.58 -11.39
N LYS A 44 -10.30 26.01 -12.42
CA LYS A 44 -10.28 26.57 -13.77
C LYS A 44 -11.62 26.49 -14.48
N GLY A 45 -12.50 25.59 -14.04
CA GLY A 45 -13.83 25.37 -14.60
C GLY A 45 -14.95 26.07 -13.86
N PRO A 46 -16.17 26.01 -14.41
CA PRO A 46 -17.38 26.50 -13.75
C PRO A 46 -17.80 25.56 -12.61
N LEU A 47 -18.62 26.04 -11.68
CA LEU A 47 -19.20 25.23 -10.63
C LEU A 47 -20.71 25.11 -10.83
N PRO A 48 -21.35 23.95 -10.47
CA PRO A 48 -20.79 22.84 -9.64
C PRO A 48 -20.00 21.78 -10.42
N ASN A 49 -20.03 21.75 -11.74
CA ASN A 49 -19.28 20.80 -12.57
C ASN A 49 -18.09 21.51 -13.26
N PRO A 50 -16.86 21.38 -12.74
CA PRO A 50 -15.70 22.06 -13.30
C PRO A 50 -15.13 21.43 -14.57
N GLY A 51 -15.74 20.32 -15.06
CA GLY A 51 -15.26 19.62 -16.26
C GLY A 51 -14.17 18.57 -15.99
N GLY A 52 -13.98 18.19 -14.72
CA GLY A 52 -13.13 17.08 -14.33
C GLY A 52 -13.90 15.75 -14.24
N SER A 53 -13.19 14.67 -13.89
CA SER A 53 -13.73 13.29 -13.85
C SER A 53 -14.96 13.11 -12.93
N THR A 54 -15.16 13.97 -11.93
CA THR A 54 -16.34 13.95 -11.08
C THR A 54 -17.64 14.10 -11.88
N GLY A 55 -17.62 14.88 -12.95
CA GLY A 55 -18.81 15.22 -13.71
C GLY A 55 -19.35 14.10 -14.60
N HIS A 56 -18.52 13.13 -14.96
CA HIS A 56 -18.89 11.96 -15.80
C HIS A 56 -18.70 10.61 -15.08
N ALA A 57 -18.43 10.62 -13.78
CA ALA A 57 -18.29 9.38 -13.02
C ALA A 57 -19.61 8.60 -13.00
N SER A 58 -19.52 7.27 -13.05
CA SER A 58 -20.69 6.38 -12.97
C SER A 58 -21.32 6.35 -11.57
N ASN A 59 -20.74 7.04 -10.61
CA ASN A 59 -21.30 7.36 -9.30
C ASN A 59 -21.80 6.14 -8.49
N PHE A 60 -21.11 5.00 -8.54
CA PHE A 60 -21.44 3.85 -7.72
C PHE A 60 -20.28 3.46 -6.76
N ILE A 61 -20.63 2.85 -5.65
CA ILE A 61 -19.71 2.37 -4.64
C ILE A 61 -19.90 0.88 -4.40
N PHE A 62 -18.90 0.07 -4.74
CA PHE A 62 -18.74 -1.31 -4.30
C PHE A 62 -17.76 -1.31 -3.13
N PRO A 63 -18.24 -1.54 -1.88
CA PRO A 63 -17.41 -1.33 -0.70
C PRO A 63 -16.40 -2.44 -0.46
N VAL A 64 -16.59 -3.64 -1.00
CA VAL A 64 -15.70 -4.77 -0.76
C VAL A 64 -14.45 -4.66 -1.63
N ASP A 65 -13.29 -4.70 -1.00
CA ASP A 65 -11.98 -4.70 -1.63
C ASP A 65 -11.05 -5.69 -0.89
N HIS A 66 -10.01 -6.20 -1.57
CA HIS A 66 -8.98 -7.02 -0.93
C HIS A 66 -7.98 -6.19 -0.14
N ASN A 67 -7.75 -4.96 -0.60
CA ASN A 67 -6.92 -4.00 0.09
C ASN A 67 -7.70 -3.39 1.26
N LYS A 68 -7.11 -3.42 2.46
CA LYS A 68 -7.73 -2.89 3.69
C LYS A 68 -8.04 -1.40 3.57
N GLU A 69 -7.06 -0.61 3.15
CA GLU A 69 -7.21 0.83 3.06
C GLU A 69 -8.35 1.21 2.12
N MET A 70 -8.40 0.58 0.94
CA MET A 70 -9.43 0.85 -0.06
C MET A 70 -10.82 0.41 0.38
N ALA A 71 -10.94 -0.73 1.08
CA ALA A 71 -12.21 -1.20 1.63
C ALA A 71 -12.74 -0.25 2.72
N LEU A 72 -11.90 0.08 3.70
CA LEU A 72 -12.31 0.94 4.82
C LEU A 72 -12.58 2.38 4.39
N LEU A 73 -11.80 2.94 3.46
CA LEU A 73 -12.05 4.27 2.92
C LEU A 73 -13.29 4.32 2.03
N GLY A 74 -13.56 3.25 1.28
CA GLY A 74 -14.80 3.10 0.52
C GLY A 74 -16.02 3.06 1.45
N GLU A 75 -15.96 2.30 2.53
CA GLU A 75 -17.02 2.24 3.54
C GLU A 75 -17.19 3.60 4.26
N GLN A 76 -16.09 4.23 4.67
CA GLN A 76 -16.11 5.55 5.28
C GLN A 76 -16.75 6.60 4.35
N SER A 77 -16.45 6.53 3.06
CA SER A 77 -17.05 7.41 2.06
C SER A 77 -18.54 7.12 1.89
N ALA A 78 -18.94 5.85 1.77
CA ALA A 78 -20.33 5.44 1.66
C ALA A 78 -21.16 5.93 2.86
N ASN A 79 -20.61 5.87 4.07
CA ASN A 79 -21.26 6.39 5.27
C ASN A 79 -21.45 7.92 5.18
N GLN A 80 -20.46 8.66 4.71
CA GLN A 80 -20.59 10.12 4.54
C GLN A 80 -21.63 10.48 3.47
N TYR A 81 -21.72 9.76 2.37
CA TYR A 81 -22.79 9.94 1.37
C TYR A 81 -24.17 9.68 1.95
N ARG A 82 -24.32 8.63 2.77
CA ARG A 82 -25.59 8.33 3.46
C ARG A 82 -25.97 9.41 4.48
N ASP A 83 -25.01 9.88 5.28
CA ASP A 83 -25.25 10.93 6.28
C ASP A 83 -25.71 12.25 5.63
N MET A 84 -25.31 12.51 4.40
CA MET A 84 -25.77 13.65 3.60
C MET A 84 -27.07 13.38 2.83
N GLU A 85 -27.63 12.17 2.91
CA GLU A 85 -28.81 11.73 2.14
C GLU A 85 -28.59 11.81 0.60
N LEU A 86 -27.35 11.59 0.14
CA LEU A 86 -26.93 11.68 -1.26
C LEU A 86 -26.52 10.33 -1.82
N SER A 87 -27.07 9.26 -1.29
CA SER A 87 -26.89 7.90 -1.78
C SER A 87 -28.19 7.11 -1.81
N VAL A 88 -28.24 6.14 -2.73
CA VAL A 88 -29.32 5.14 -2.83
C VAL A 88 -28.69 3.75 -2.86
N ASP A 89 -29.00 2.91 -1.87
CA ASP A 89 -28.55 1.53 -1.84
C ASP A 89 -29.30 0.74 -2.92
N SER A 90 -28.63 0.39 -4.01
CA SER A 90 -29.16 -0.37 -5.13
C SER A 90 -28.90 -1.88 -4.99
N GLY A 91 -27.93 -2.24 -4.17
CA GLY A 91 -27.27 -3.52 -4.25
C GLY A 91 -26.35 -3.62 -5.48
N GLY A 92 -25.44 -4.58 -5.45
CA GLY A 92 -24.55 -4.84 -6.57
C GLY A 92 -24.16 -6.31 -6.63
N ILE A 93 -24.03 -6.83 -7.82
CA ILE A 93 -23.69 -8.24 -8.08
C ILE A 93 -22.45 -8.28 -8.96
N GLU A 94 -21.38 -8.92 -8.49
CA GLU A 94 -20.24 -9.27 -9.31
C GLU A 94 -20.43 -10.70 -9.82
N VAL A 95 -20.54 -10.90 -11.13
CA VAL A 95 -20.77 -12.21 -11.72
C VAL A 95 -19.48 -12.84 -12.21
N ALA A 96 -19.44 -14.18 -12.23
CA ALA A 96 -18.32 -14.96 -12.72
C ALA A 96 -18.76 -15.87 -13.86
N ARG A 97 -18.00 -15.87 -14.97
CA ARG A 97 -18.15 -16.80 -16.10
C ARG A 97 -17.17 -17.95 -16.02
N THR A 98 -16.06 -17.77 -15.29
CA THR A 98 -14.98 -18.75 -15.15
C THR A 98 -14.84 -19.25 -13.71
N GLN A 99 -14.26 -20.47 -13.55
CA GLN A 99 -13.99 -21.01 -12.21
C GLN A 99 -12.91 -20.20 -11.47
N GLU A 100 -11.97 -19.63 -12.20
CA GLU A 100 -10.94 -18.77 -11.61
C GLU A 100 -11.57 -17.51 -10.99
N ARG A 101 -12.52 -16.89 -11.70
CA ARG A 101 -13.28 -15.77 -11.17
C ARG A 101 -14.18 -16.18 -9.98
N MET A 102 -14.80 -17.37 -10.04
CA MET A 102 -15.54 -17.87 -8.87
C MET A 102 -14.64 -18.01 -7.63
N ASN A 103 -13.39 -18.46 -7.80
CA ASN A 103 -12.43 -18.51 -6.70
C ASN A 103 -12.11 -17.09 -6.16
N GLU A 104 -11.99 -16.12 -7.05
CA GLU A 104 -11.79 -14.72 -6.65
C GLU A 104 -13.01 -14.17 -5.90
N LEU A 105 -14.24 -14.49 -6.33
CA LEU A 105 -15.46 -14.11 -5.60
C LEU A 105 -15.55 -14.77 -4.20
N GLN A 106 -15.04 -16.00 -4.04
CA GLN A 106 -14.90 -16.62 -2.71
C GLN A 106 -13.89 -15.83 -1.83
N ARG A 107 -12.82 -15.33 -2.41
CA ARG A 107 -11.89 -14.44 -1.71
C ARG A 107 -12.58 -13.12 -1.31
N ARG A 108 -13.41 -12.53 -2.19
CA ARG A 108 -14.20 -11.33 -1.87
C ARG A 108 -15.17 -11.57 -0.72
N MET A 109 -15.78 -12.76 -0.66
CA MET A 109 -16.62 -13.14 0.47
C MET A 109 -15.84 -13.16 1.79
N THR A 110 -14.60 -13.68 1.76
CA THR A 110 -13.68 -13.63 2.91
C THR A 110 -13.36 -12.19 3.31
N SER A 111 -13.06 -11.32 2.34
CA SER A 111 -12.79 -9.89 2.58
C SER A 111 -14.02 -9.18 3.16
N ALA A 112 -15.22 -9.43 2.62
CA ALA A 112 -16.47 -8.87 3.16
C ALA A 112 -16.65 -9.25 4.64
N LYS A 113 -16.39 -10.51 5.00
CA LYS A 113 -16.43 -10.96 6.41
C LYS A 113 -15.38 -10.23 7.26
N ALA A 114 -14.17 -10.02 6.75
CA ALA A 114 -13.11 -9.30 7.47
C ALA A 114 -13.53 -7.87 7.82
N TRP A 115 -14.10 -7.17 6.85
CA TRP A 115 -14.52 -5.77 7.01
C TRP A 115 -15.91 -5.61 7.65
N GLY A 116 -16.66 -6.71 7.84
CA GLY A 116 -18.02 -6.68 8.41
C GLY A 116 -19.06 -6.16 7.45
N ILE A 117 -18.79 -6.28 6.16
CA ILE A 117 -19.72 -5.92 5.09
C ILE A 117 -20.62 -7.13 4.80
N GLU A 118 -21.94 -6.90 4.76
CA GLU A 118 -22.89 -7.94 4.39
C GLU A 118 -22.71 -8.32 2.91
N ALA A 119 -22.56 -9.62 2.63
CA ALA A 119 -22.43 -10.15 1.29
C ALA A 119 -22.93 -11.60 1.21
N HIS A 120 -23.31 -12.04 -0.01
CA HIS A 120 -23.84 -13.37 -0.27
C HIS A 120 -23.31 -13.93 -1.58
N MET A 121 -22.91 -15.22 -1.56
CA MET A 121 -22.68 -15.96 -2.80
C MET A 121 -24.01 -16.42 -3.37
N LEU A 122 -24.25 -16.19 -4.65
CA LEU A 122 -25.49 -16.48 -5.34
C LEU A 122 -25.27 -17.52 -6.45
N THR A 123 -26.24 -18.42 -6.61
CA THR A 123 -26.37 -19.27 -7.80
C THR A 123 -26.85 -18.45 -9.00
N PRO A 124 -26.66 -18.92 -10.26
CA PRO A 124 -27.19 -18.23 -11.43
C PRO A 124 -28.71 -17.97 -11.38
N ALA A 125 -29.46 -18.88 -10.78
CA ALA A 125 -30.92 -18.72 -10.61
C ALA A 125 -31.27 -17.58 -9.66
N GLU A 126 -30.55 -17.46 -8.51
CA GLU A 126 -30.73 -16.37 -7.54
C GLU A 126 -30.30 -15.01 -8.12
N VAL A 127 -29.23 -14.99 -8.95
CA VAL A 127 -28.86 -13.77 -9.69
C VAL A 127 -29.99 -13.33 -10.61
N LYS A 128 -30.61 -14.29 -11.34
CA LYS A 128 -31.76 -14.01 -12.23
C LYS A 128 -33.00 -13.56 -11.49
N GLU A 129 -33.22 -13.97 -10.25
CA GLU A 129 -34.33 -13.48 -9.41
C GLU A 129 -34.14 -11.97 -9.09
N LEU A 130 -32.92 -11.53 -8.86
CA LEU A 130 -32.58 -10.13 -8.57
C LEU A 130 -32.50 -9.27 -9.83
N VAL A 131 -32.05 -9.84 -10.95
CA VAL A 131 -31.90 -9.17 -12.26
C VAL A 131 -32.61 -10.02 -13.34
N PRO A 132 -33.94 -9.85 -13.54
CA PRO A 132 -34.74 -10.77 -14.36
C PRO A 132 -34.33 -10.85 -15.83
N PHE A 133 -33.66 -9.86 -16.35
CA PHE A 133 -33.19 -9.76 -17.73
C PHE A 133 -31.75 -10.27 -17.95
N ILE A 134 -31.07 -10.74 -16.91
CA ILE A 134 -29.73 -11.35 -17.06
C ILE A 134 -29.79 -12.73 -17.70
N ASN A 135 -28.84 -13.08 -18.54
CA ASN A 135 -28.65 -14.42 -19.07
C ASN A 135 -27.91 -15.30 -18.07
N ALA A 136 -28.67 -16.08 -17.30
CA ALA A 136 -28.09 -16.94 -16.27
C ALA A 136 -27.29 -18.13 -16.83
N ASP A 137 -27.41 -18.45 -18.13
CA ASP A 137 -26.71 -19.58 -18.75
C ASP A 137 -25.23 -19.32 -19.02
N VAL A 138 -24.82 -18.04 -19.04
CA VAL A 138 -23.42 -17.65 -19.30
C VAL A 138 -22.60 -17.42 -18.04
N ILE A 139 -23.20 -17.49 -16.85
CA ILE A 139 -22.55 -17.26 -15.57
C ILE A 139 -22.52 -18.53 -14.70
N LEU A 140 -21.51 -18.68 -13.88
CA LEU A 140 -21.37 -19.74 -12.87
C LEU A 140 -21.99 -19.38 -11.52
N GLY A 141 -22.17 -18.10 -11.25
CA GLY A 141 -22.72 -17.54 -10.02
C GLY A 141 -22.37 -16.07 -9.84
N GLY A 142 -22.65 -15.52 -8.67
CA GLY A 142 -22.37 -14.14 -8.35
C GLY A 142 -22.05 -13.90 -6.88
N PHE A 143 -21.44 -12.77 -6.63
CA PHE A 143 -21.20 -12.20 -5.30
C PHE A 143 -22.07 -10.96 -5.15
N TYR A 144 -23.04 -11.02 -4.27
CA TYR A 144 -24.02 -9.95 -4.01
C TYR A 144 -23.67 -9.19 -2.75
N CYS A 145 -23.61 -7.87 -2.85
CA CYS A 145 -23.42 -6.95 -1.73
C CYS A 145 -24.62 -5.98 -1.67
N PRO A 146 -25.52 -6.08 -0.67
CA PRO A 146 -26.70 -5.23 -0.55
C PRO A 146 -26.39 -3.74 -0.38
N SER A 147 -25.26 -3.41 0.22
CA SER A 147 -24.85 -2.03 0.52
C SER A 147 -24.14 -1.31 -0.62
N VAL A 148 -24.04 -1.94 -1.80
CA VAL A 148 -23.63 -1.23 -3.01
C VAL A 148 -24.62 -0.11 -3.28
N SER A 149 -24.12 1.09 -3.53
CA SER A 149 -24.93 2.29 -3.65
C SER A 149 -24.56 3.12 -4.87
N VAL A 150 -25.55 3.88 -5.36
CA VAL A 150 -25.34 5.00 -6.28
C VAL A 150 -25.32 6.28 -5.49
N VAL A 151 -24.43 7.20 -5.82
CA VAL A 151 -24.19 8.45 -5.08
C VAL A 151 -24.26 9.65 -6.01
N ASP A 152 -24.54 10.85 -5.44
CA ASP A 152 -24.42 12.10 -6.17
C ASP A 152 -23.15 12.82 -5.77
N SER A 153 -22.08 12.63 -6.55
CA SER A 153 -20.77 13.20 -6.31
C SER A 153 -20.73 14.72 -6.46
N LEU A 154 -21.48 15.31 -7.39
CA LEU A 154 -21.53 16.76 -7.62
C LEU A 154 -22.26 17.48 -6.49
N GLU A 155 -23.41 16.96 -6.07
CA GLU A 155 -24.15 17.56 -4.94
C GLU A 155 -23.42 17.32 -3.61
N THR A 156 -22.73 16.20 -3.43
CA THR A 156 -21.85 15.97 -2.28
C THR A 156 -20.74 17.00 -2.21
N GLY A 157 -20.02 17.23 -3.31
CA GLY A 157 -19.01 18.28 -3.38
C GLY A 157 -19.59 19.67 -3.10
N THR A 158 -20.79 19.94 -3.59
CA THR A 158 -21.52 21.20 -3.34
C THR A 158 -21.90 21.36 -1.88
N THR A 159 -22.38 20.28 -1.25
CA THR A 159 -22.78 20.26 0.17
C THR A 159 -21.58 20.49 1.08
N MET A 160 -20.46 19.78 0.86
CA MET A 160 -19.21 19.95 1.61
C MET A 160 -18.65 21.37 1.46
N ARG A 161 -18.68 21.92 0.26
CA ARG A 161 -18.24 23.30 -0.01
C ARG A 161 -19.14 24.33 0.69
N LYS A 162 -20.47 24.16 0.64
CA LYS A 162 -21.42 25.06 1.35
C LYS A 162 -21.15 25.05 2.85
N GLU A 163 -20.99 23.86 3.44
CA GLU A 163 -20.64 23.72 4.87
C GLU A 163 -19.35 24.49 5.20
N ALA A 164 -18.30 24.35 4.39
CA ALA A 164 -17.04 25.05 4.59
C ALA A 164 -17.17 26.57 4.45
N ILE A 165 -18.02 27.08 3.54
CA ILE A 165 -18.32 28.50 3.40
C ILE A 165 -19.01 29.02 4.68
N GLU A 166 -20.03 28.29 5.16
CA GLU A 166 -20.84 28.72 6.31
C GLU A 166 -20.09 28.63 7.64
N THR A 167 -19.29 27.60 7.84
CA THR A 167 -18.64 27.31 9.13
C THR A 167 -17.22 27.87 9.23
N ALA A 168 -16.50 27.96 8.12
CA ALA A 168 -15.09 28.36 8.08
C ALA A 168 -14.81 29.62 7.26
N GLY A 169 -15.80 30.14 6.53
CA GLY A 169 -15.62 31.30 5.67
C GLY A 169 -14.78 31.01 4.42
N LEU A 170 -14.85 29.76 3.90
CA LEU A 170 -14.17 29.38 2.67
C LEU A 170 -14.49 30.35 1.54
N GLN A 171 -13.46 30.87 0.88
CA GLN A 171 -13.60 31.69 -0.33
C GLN A 171 -13.46 30.79 -1.56
N VAL A 172 -14.37 30.92 -2.53
CA VAL A 172 -14.42 30.04 -3.70
C VAL A 172 -14.33 30.84 -5.00
N PHE A 173 -13.41 30.49 -5.87
CA PHE A 173 -13.16 31.16 -7.14
C PHE A 173 -13.19 30.15 -8.28
N ALA A 174 -14.32 30.05 -8.95
CA ALA A 174 -14.48 29.33 -10.21
C ALA A 174 -13.86 30.10 -11.37
N ASN A 175 -13.62 29.42 -12.50
CA ASN A 175 -13.02 29.99 -13.70
C ASN A 175 -11.72 30.77 -13.38
N THR A 176 -10.87 30.12 -12.57
CA THR A 176 -9.59 30.68 -12.09
C THR A 176 -8.50 29.64 -12.31
N GLU A 177 -7.65 29.88 -13.28
CA GLU A 177 -6.58 28.96 -13.66
C GLU A 177 -5.31 29.22 -12.85
N VAL A 178 -4.71 28.16 -12.31
CA VAL A 178 -3.37 28.20 -11.71
C VAL A 178 -2.35 28.18 -12.84
N LEU A 179 -1.45 29.17 -12.82
CA LEU A 179 -0.41 29.34 -13.83
C LEU A 179 0.97 28.92 -13.32
N ASP A 180 1.20 29.02 -11.99
CA ASP A 180 2.49 28.65 -11.38
C ASP A 180 2.34 28.47 -9.86
N LEU A 181 3.31 27.74 -9.27
CA LEU A 181 3.51 27.61 -7.82
C LEU A 181 4.88 28.18 -7.44
N ILE A 182 4.89 29.15 -6.54
CA ILE A 182 6.14 29.75 -6.09
C ILE A 182 6.65 29.02 -4.85
N THR A 183 7.90 28.59 -4.90
CA THR A 183 8.63 28.03 -3.75
C THR A 183 9.73 28.99 -3.32
N ASP A 184 10.24 28.84 -2.10
CA ASP A 184 11.43 29.56 -1.67
C ASP A 184 12.66 29.06 -2.46
N ASP A 185 13.51 30.01 -2.90
CA ASP A 185 14.66 29.74 -3.78
C ASP A 185 15.84 29.07 -3.07
N THR A 186 15.83 29.04 -1.74
CA THR A 186 16.95 28.54 -0.94
C THR A 186 16.64 27.13 -0.44
N PRO A 187 17.36 26.10 -0.94
CA PRO A 187 17.27 24.78 -0.36
C PRO A 187 17.66 24.83 1.12
N ARG A 188 16.79 24.30 1.97
CA ARG A 188 17.06 24.16 3.41
C ARG A 188 18.09 23.04 3.64
N PRO A 189 18.68 22.95 4.82
CA PRO A 189 19.61 21.85 5.16
C PRO A 189 19.04 20.46 4.92
N ASN A 190 17.71 20.29 5.05
CA ASN A 190 17.00 19.04 4.77
C ASN A 190 16.77 18.77 3.27
N GLY A 191 17.23 19.67 2.38
CA GLY A 191 17.03 19.56 0.93
C GLY A 191 15.64 19.92 0.42
N ARG A 192 14.69 20.30 1.28
CA ARG A 192 13.32 20.66 0.92
C ARG A 192 13.19 22.16 0.66
N ARG A 193 12.32 22.52 -0.28
CA ARG A 193 11.83 23.91 -0.48
C ARG A 193 10.49 24.05 0.24
N LYS A 194 9.96 25.25 0.36
CA LYS A 194 8.62 25.51 0.89
C LYS A 194 7.79 26.22 -0.16
N VAL A 195 6.54 25.77 -0.36
CA VAL A 195 5.58 26.54 -1.17
C VAL A 195 5.23 27.84 -0.45
N THR A 196 5.16 28.95 -1.18
CA THR A 196 4.92 30.29 -0.62
C THR A 196 3.78 31.03 -1.29
N ALA A 197 3.46 30.70 -2.57
CA ALA A 197 2.35 31.34 -3.26
C ALA A 197 1.80 30.49 -4.40
N VAL A 198 0.55 30.76 -4.77
CA VAL A 198 -0.13 30.26 -5.96
C VAL A 198 -0.36 31.44 -6.89
N VAL A 199 0.15 31.33 -8.12
CA VAL A 199 -0.05 32.31 -9.19
C VAL A 199 -1.24 31.90 -10.04
N THR A 200 -2.20 32.78 -10.22
CA THR A 200 -3.38 32.54 -11.05
C THR A 200 -3.54 33.59 -12.14
N ASP A 201 -4.44 33.35 -13.10
CA ASP A 201 -4.86 34.32 -14.12
C ASP A 201 -5.54 35.59 -13.53
N LYS A 202 -5.95 35.54 -12.26
CA LYS A 202 -6.61 36.64 -11.54
C LYS A 202 -5.73 37.36 -10.52
N GLY A 203 -4.58 36.82 -10.19
CA GLY A 203 -3.64 37.35 -9.22
C GLY A 203 -2.86 36.30 -8.47
N THR A 204 -1.99 36.71 -7.57
CA THR A 204 -1.14 35.81 -6.76
C THR A 204 -1.65 35.78 -5.32
N ILE A 205 -1.80 34.58 -4.78
CA ILE A 205 -2.21 34.29 -3.41
C ILE A 205 -0.99 33.77 -2.64
N GLN A 206 -0.52 34.53 -1.65
CA GLN A 206 0.47 34.02 -0.69
C GLN A 206 -0.20 32.95 0.17
N ALA A 207 0.37 31.74 0.24
CA ALA A 207 -0.23 30.61 0.92
C ALA A 207 0.74 29.94 1.89
N GLU A 208 0.26 29.60 3.09
CA GLU A 208 1.04 28.77 4.02
C GLU A 208 1.02 27.30 3.60
N HIS A 209 -0.13 26.81 3.16
CA HIS A 209 -0.34 25.44 2.65
C HIS A 209 -1.03 25.48 1.29
N VAL A 210 -0.67 24.53 0.43
CA VAL A 210 -1.33 24.31 -0.86
C VAL A 210 -1.71 22.85 -0.99
N VAL A 211 -2.94 22.56 -1.40
CA VAL A 211 -3.43 21.20 -1.66
C VAL A 211 -3.72 21.04 -3.15
N ILE A 212 -3.10 20.08 -3.78
CA ILE A 212 -3.35 19.68 -5.18
C ILE A 212 -4.41 18.58 -5.20
N ALA A 213 -5.63 18.96 -5.66
CA ALA A 213 -6.77 18.05 -5.82
C ALA A 213 -7.33 18.12 -7.27
N CYS A 214 -6.42 18.14 -8.26
CA CYS A 214 -6.69 18.49 -9.64
C CYS A 214 -7.02 17.29 -10.54
N GLY A 215 -7.34 16.12 -9.96
CA GLY A 215 -7.66 14.91 -10.71
C GLY A 215 -6.56 14.60 -11.74
N VAL A 216 -6.94 14.41 -13.00
CA VAL A 216 -6.04 14.05 -14.12
C VAL A 216 -4.94 15.11 -14.41
N TRP A 217 -5.05 16.33 -13.90
CA TRP A 217 -4.05 17.39 -14.05
C TRP A 217 -3.11 17.53 -12.83
N SER A 218 -3.25 16.69 -11.80
CA SER A 218 -2.49 16.87 -10.55
C SER A 218 -0.98 16.87 -10.75
N ASN A 219 -0.47 16.00 -11.64
CA ASN A 219 0.95 15.96 -11.96
C ASN A 219 1.43 17.27 -12.64
N ARG A 220 0.64 17.82 -13.57
CA ARG A 220 0.95 19.10 -14.20
C ARG A 220 1.11 20.25 -13.19
N ILE A 221 0.26 20.28 -12.15
CA ILE A 221 0.36 21.27 -11.09
C ILE A 221 1.59 21.01 -10.20
N ALA A 222 1.90 19.74 -9.89
CA ALA A 222 3.10 19.39 -9.12
C ALA A 222 4.39 19.81 -9.82
N TYR A 223 4.47 19.68 -11.15
CA TYR A 223 5.62 20.13 -11.94
C TYR A 223 5.91 21.62 -11.83
N MET A 224 4.90 22.48 -11.58
CA MET A 224 5.10 23.91 -11.36
C MET A 224 5.98 24.21 -10.12
N ALA A 225 6.04 23.26 -9.19
CA ALA A 225 6.89 23.35 -8.00
C ALA A 225 8.13 22.42 -8.08
N ASP A 226 8.53 21.96 -9.27
CA ASP A 226 9.58 20.96 -9.50
C ASP A 226 9.46 19.73 -8.59
N THR A 227 8.27 19.20 -8.43
CA THR A 227 7.96 17.98 -7.71
C THR A 227 7.02 17.10 -8.53
N TYR A 228 6.64 15.94 -8.03
CA TYR A 228 6.02 14.91 -8.85
C TYR A 228 4.87 14.19 -8.15
N ILE A 229 3.76 13.99 -8.87
CA ILE A 229 2.67 13.09 -8.48
C ILE A 229 2.53 12.04 -9.60
N PRO A 230 2.93 10.78 -9.38
CA PRO A 230 2.98 9.77 -10.42
C PRO A 230 1.59 9.27 -10.79
N LEU A 231 0.97 9.87 -11.80
CA LEU A 231 -0.32 9.44 -12.35
C LEU A 231 -0.40 9.77 -13.84
N VAL A 232 -1.26 9.03 -14.55
CA VAL A 232 -1.54 9.22 -15.98
C VAL A 232 -3.05 9.31 -16.18
N PRO A 233 -3.53 10.32 -16.95
CA PRO A 233 -4.90 10.35 -17.43
C PRO A 233 -5.16 9.16 -18.35
N THR A 234 -6.14 8.32 -18.01
CA THR A 234 -6.45 7.09 -18.72
C THR A 234 -7.93 7.04 -19.04
N VAL A 235 -8.29 6.54 -20.21
CA VAL A 235 -9.68 6.42 -20.64
C VAL A 235 -10.36 5.25 -19.94
N HIS A 236 -11.57 5.51 -19.47
CA HIS A 236 -12.63 4.54 -19.20
C HIS A 236 -13.77 4.79 -20.17
N GLN A 237 -14.20 3.77 -20.90
CA GLN A 237 -15.30 3.90 -21.87
C GLN A 237 -16.65 3.64 -21.20
N MET A 238 -17.66 4.41 -21.59
CA MET A 238 -19.02 4.25 -21.13
C MET A 238 -20.03 4.63 -22.22
N ALA A 239 -21.11 3.86 -22.33
CA ALA A 239 -22.24 4.12 -23.21
C ALA A 239 -23.58 4.06 -22.45
N ASP A 240 -24.47 5.02 -22.71
CA ASP A 240 -25.88 4.99 -22.28
C ASP A 240 -26.72 4.39 -23.38
N VAL A 241 -27.30 3.22 -23.12
CA VAL A 241 -28.07 2.40 -24.07
C VAL A 241 -29.55 2.38 -23.65
N GLY A 242 -30.43 2.75 -24.54
CA GLY A 242 -31.87 2.79 -24.24
C GLY A 242 -32.68 3.64 -25.22
N PRO A 243 -33.96 3.92 -24.93
CA PRO A 243 -34.76 3.45 -23.78
C PRO A 243 -35.14 1.97 -23.85
N MET A 244 -35.44 1.37 -22.70
CA MET A 244 -35.91 -0.01 -22.58
C MET A 244 -37.19 -0.06 -21.73
N ASP A 245 -38.23 -0.69 -22.24
CA ASP A 245 -39.55 -0.72 -21.58
C ASP A 245 -39.49 -1.35 -20.18
N ILE A 246 -38.70 -2.40 -19.99
CA ILE A 246 -38.57 -3.11 -18.72
C ILE A 246 -37.96 -2.22 -17.63
N LEU A 247 -37.09 -1.29 -17.98
CA LEU A 247 -36.48 -0.35 -17.05
C LEU A 247 -37.41 0.83 -16.73
N ALA A 248 -38.18 1.26 -17.73
CA ALA A 248 -39.15 2.34 -17.56
C ALA A 248 -40.30 1.97 -16.59
N GLU A 249 -40.61 0.68 -16.44
CA GLU A 249 -41.66 0.19 -15.54
C GLU A 249 -41.29 0.41 -14.06
N THR A 250 -40.03 0.50 -13.69
CA THR A 250 -39.60 0.73 -12.30
C THR A 250 -39.93 2.14 -11.83
N ASN A 251 -40.05 3.08 -12.72
CA ASN A 251 -40.22 4.51 -12.44
C ASN A 251 -39.17 5.11 -11.44
N ASN A 252 -38.05 4.46 -11.33
CA ASN A 252 -36.91 4.84 -10.48
C ASN A 252 -35.67 5.13 -11.33
N GLU A 253 -34.77 5.93 -10.83
CA GLU A 253 -33.48 6.12 -11.49
C GLU A 253 -32.67 4.80 -11.49
N ILE A 254 -32.70 4.09 -10.37
CA ILE A 254 -32.16 2.76 -10.22
C ILE A 254 -33.12 1.87 -9.43
N GLY A 255 -33.51 0.74 -9.99
CA GLY A 255 -34.44 -0.20 -9.36
C GLY A 255 -33.91 -1.64 -9.32
N TYR A 256 -32.76 -1.89 -9.95
CA TYR A 256 -32.10 -3.20 -9.98
C TYR A 256 -30.67 -3.10 -9.45
N PRO A 257 -30.11 -4.18 -8.89
CA PRO A 257 -28.69 -4.23 -8.52
C PRO A 257 -27.79 -3.89 -9.72
N ILE A 258 -26.71 -3.16 -9.45
CA ILE A 258 -25.66 -2.93 -10.45
C ILE A 258 -24.99 -4.28 -10.71
N VAL A 259 -24.81 -4.65 -11.97
CA VAL A 259 -24.08 -5.87 -12.35
C VAL A 259 -22.67 -5.49 -12.77
N ARG A 260 -21.68 -6.25 -12.30
CA ARG A 260 -20.31 -6.23 -12.80
C ARG A 260 -19.99 -7.61 -13.39
N ASP A 261 -19.76 -7.67 -14.68
CA ASP A 261 -19.21 -8.84 -15.33
C ASP A 261 -17.68 -8.80 -15.25
N MET A 262 -17.17 -9.43 -14.20
CA MET A 262 -15.76 -9.30 -13.84
C MET A 262 -14.83 -10.02 -14.82
N ASP A 263 -15.31 -11.03 -15.57
CA ASP A 263 -14.52 -11.76 -16.56
C ASP A 263 -14.40 -11.00 -17.89
N THR A 264 -15.40 -10.18 -18.23
CA THR A 264 -15.40 -9.33 -19.43
C THR A 264 -15.01 -7.88 -19.15
N PHE A 265 -14.74 -7.56 -17.86
CA PHE A 265 -14.36 -6.22 -17.39
C PHE A 265 -15.43 -5.14 -17.64
N CYS A 266 -16.70 -5.52 -17.67
CA CYS A 266 -17.84 -4.64 -17.88
C CYS A 266 -18.65 -4.43 -16.60
N TYR A 267 -19.44 -3.37 -16.61
CA TYR A 267 -20.54 -3.19 -15.64
C TYR A 267 -21.76 -2.65 -16.34
N GLU A 268 -22.92 -3.01 -15.82
CA GLU A 268 -24.24 -2.60 -16.29
C GLU A 268 -25.01 -1.96 -15.12
N ARG A 269 -25.31 -0.68 -15.25
CA ARG A 269 -26.02 0.11 -14.26
C ARG A 269 -27.27 0.72 -14.86
N GLN A 270 -28.44 0.49 -14.25
CA GLN A 270 -29.64 1.20 -14.64
C GLN A 270 -29.48 2.71 -14.45
N SER A 271 -29.88 3.48 -15.47
CA SER A 271 -29.99 4.94 -15.46
C SER A 271 -31.37 5.33 -15.95
N ALA A 272 -32.33 5.42 -15.02
CA ALA A 272 -33.76 5.60 -15.31
C ALA A 272 -34.29 4.55 -16.30
N GLY A 273 -34.72 4.95 -17.50
CA GLY A 273 -35.20 4.05 -18.56
C GLY A 273 -34.12 3.50 -19.48
N SER A 274 -32.82 3.67 -19.13
CA SER A 274 -31.68 3.22 -19.93
C SER A 274 -30.73 2.39 -19.10
N MET A 275 -29.73 1.77 -19.73
CA MET A 275 -28.63 1.08 -19.09
C MET A 275 -27.32 1.77 -19.44
N GLU A 276 -26.57 2.19 -18.43
CA GLU A 276 -25.18 2.58 -18.56
C GLU A 276 -24.32 1.31 -18.64
N VAL A 277 -23.58 1.13 -19.73
CA VAL A 277 -22.62 0.06 -19.93
C VAL A 277 -21.24 0.68 -19.92
N GLY A 278 -20.41 0.28 -18.97
CA GLY A 278 -19.04 0.77 -18.86
C GLY A 278 -18.03 -0.36 -18.95
N SER A 279 -16.83 -0.06 -19.43
CA SER A 279 -15.81 -1.07 -19.65
C SER A 279 -14.41 -0.63 -19.27
N TYR A 280 -13.67 -1.57 -18.68
CA TYR A 280 -12.22 -1.57 -18.49
C TYR A 280 -11.52 -2.61 -19.38
N GLY A 281 -12.25 -3.32 -20.25
CA GLY A 281 -11.76 -4.42 -21.07
C GLY A 281 -11.09 -3.98 -22.39
N HIS A 282 -11.17 -2.70 -22.73
CA HIS A 282 -10.49 -2.16 -23.91
C HIS A 282 -8.98 -1.99 -23.70
N ARG A 283 -8.23 -1.81 -24.78
CA ARG A 283 -6.81 -1.44 -24.66
C ARG A 283 -6.66 -0.18 -23.79
N ALA A 284 -5.57 -0.08 -23.06
CA ALA A 284 -5.28 1.12 -22.30
C ALA A 284 -5.07 2.31 -23.26
N ILE A 285 -5.86 3.39 -23.05
CA ILE A 285 -5.79 4.62 -23.84
C ILE A 285 -5.33 5.72 -22.89
N LEU A 286 -4.04 6.04 -22.97
CA LEU A 286 -3.37 6.99 -22.09
C LEU A 286 -3.28 8.37 -22.76
N HIS A 287 -3.42 9.44 -21.97
CA HIS A 287 -3.32 10.81 -22.44
C HIS A 287 -2.25 11.60 -21.68
N HIS A 288 -1.54 12.47 -22.36
CA HIS A 288 -0.71 13.46 -21.68
C HIS A 288 -1.63 14.58 -21.14
N PRO A 289 -1.42 15.07 -19.90
CA PRO A 289 -2.28 16.11 -19.32
C PRO A 289 -2.42 17.37 -20.17
N ASP A 290 -1.39 17.73 -20.94
CA ASP A 290 -1.39 18.89 -21.83
C ASP A 290 -2.20 18.68 -23.12
N THR A 291 -2.61 17.45 -23.43
CA THR A 291 -3.46 17.14 -24.59
C THR A 291 -4.96 17.20 -24.27
N ILE A 292 -5.30 17.36 -23.01
CA ILE A 292 -6.69 17.49 -22.54
C ILE A 292 -7.18 18.88 -22.93
N PRO A 293 -8.31 19.01 -23.66
CA PRO A 293 -8.80 20.30 -24.14
C PRO A 293 -9.19 21.21 -22.97
N SER A 294 -9.21 22.51 -23.22
CA SER A 294 -9.80 23.48 -22.30
C SER A 294 -11.33 23.38 -22.25
N ASN A 295 -11.96 24.03 -21.26
CA ASN A 295 -13.44 24.10 -21.21
C ASN A 295 -14.08 24.75 -22.44
N GLU A 296 -13.35 25.63 -23.15
CA GLU A 296 -13.83 26.31 -24.35
C GLU A 296 -13.69 25.43 -25.60
N GLU A 297 -12.69 24.56 -25.65
CA GLU A 297 -12.39 23.68 -26.77
C GLU A 297 -13.12 22.34 -26.70
N ALA A 298 -13.49 21.89 -25.51
CA ALA A 298 -14.15 20.62 -25.29
C ALA A 298 -15.57 20.59 -25.89
N ALA A 299 -15.92 19.50 -26.54
CA ALA A 299 -17.28 19.34 -27.11
C ALA A 299 -18.36 19.19 -26.03
N LEU A 300 -18.05 18.49 -24.93
CA LEU A 300 -18.89 18.28 -23.75
C LEU A 300 -18.20 18.84 -22.50
N SER A 301 -17.19 18.15 -22.02
CA SER A 301 -16.32 18.64 -20.96
C SER A 301 -14.88 18.20 -21.21
N PRO A 302 -13.87 18.83 -20.61
CA PRO A 302 -12.47 18.51 -20.89
C PRO A 302 -12.11 17.04 -20.69
N THR A 303 -12.69 16.36 -19.72
CA THR A 303 -12.40 14.95 -19.43
C THR A 303 -13.34 13.96 -20.09
N GLU A 304 -14.28 14.42 -20.89
CA GLU A 304 -15.16 13.61 -21.75
C GLU A 304 -14.63 13.63 -23.18
N MET A 305 -13.64 12.77 -23.43
CA MET A 305 -12.99 12.67 -24.72
C MET A 305 -13.91 12.01 -25.75
N PRO A 306 -13.73 12.27 -27.07
CA PRO A 306 -14.50 11.65 -28.11
C PRO A 306 -14.46 10.11 -28.03
N PHE A 307 -15.63 9.48 -28.06
CA PHE A 307 -15.77 8.04 -28.01
C PHE A 307 -15.10 7.34 -29.20
N THR A 308 -14.45 6.21 -28.94
CA THR A 308 -13.79 5.36 -29.93
C THR A 308 -14.54 4.02 -30.03
N PRO A 309 -15.51 3.87 -30.95
CA PRO A 309 -16.36 2.68 -31.06
C PRO A 309 -15.57 1.38 -31.23
N ASP A 310 -14.54 1.40 -32.07
CA ASP A 310 -13.72 0.22 -32.39
C ASP A 310 -13.04 -0.37 -31.12
N ASP A 311 -12.83 0.43 -30.08
CA ASP A 311 -12.29 -0.02 -28.79
C ASP A 311 -13.38 -0.58 -27.86
N PHE A 312 -14.67 -0.35 -28.16
CA PHE A 312 -15.82 -0.71 -27.33
C PHE A 312 -16.66 -1.86 -27.90
N ASP A 313 -16.54 -2.18 -29.17
CA ASP A 313 -17.41 -3.15 -29.87
C ASP A 313 -17.39 -4.54 -29.20
N ASP A 314 -16.21 -5.09 -28.91
CA ASP A 314 -16.08 -6.38 -28.22
C ASP A 314 -16.74 -6.38 -26.83
N GLN A 315 -16.67 -5.26 -26.12
CA GLN A 315 -17.26 -5.09 -24.80
C GLN A 315 -18.80 -5.04 -24.89
N MET A 316 -19.31 -4.34 -25.89
CA MET A 316 -20.75 -4.27 -26.12
C MET A 316 -21.32 -5.62 -26.52
N GLU A 317 -20.60 -6.41 -27.35
CA GLU A 317 -21.02 -7.78 -27.69
C GLU A 317 -21.15 -8.66 -26.46
N THR A 318 -20.17 -8.60 -25.53
CA THR A 318 -20.22 -9.39 -24.28
C THR A 318 -21.29 -8.91 -23.31
N ALA A 319 -21.58 -7.60 -23.27
CA ALA A 319 -22.69 -7.05 -22.51
C ALA A 319 -24.06 -7.50 -23.07
N ILE A 320 -24.21 -7.54 -24.40
CA ILE A 320 -25.42 -8.09 -25.06
C ILE A 320 -25.58 -9.58 -24.77
N GLU A 321 -24.49 -10.35 -24.73
CA GLU A 321 -24.57 -11.78 -24.36
C GLU A 321 -25.09 -11.97 -22.93
N LEU A 322 -24.70 -11.06 -22.02
CA LEU A 322 -25.16 -11.07 -20.63
C LEU A 322 -26.61 -10.55 -20.48
N MET A 323 -26.98 -9.53 -21.27
CA MET A 323 -28.29 -8.87 -21.24
C MET A 323 -28.76 -8.58 -22.68
N ASP A 324 -29.50 -9.52 -23.29
CA ASP A 324 -29.92 -9.48 -24.68
C ASP A 324 -30.72 -8.23 -25.07
N MET A 325 -31.41 -7.64 -24.12
CA MET A 325 -32.17 -6.39 -24.32
C MET A 325 -31.27 -5.21 -24.76
N LEU A 326 -29.98 -5.23 -24.47
CA LEU A 326 -29.03 -4.19 -24.90
C LEU A 326 -28.89 -4.16 -26.43
N GLY A 327 -28.99 -5.33 -27.10
CA GLY A 327 -28.91 -5.44 -28.55
C GLY A 327 -30.16 -4.91 -29.31
N GLU A 328 -31.25 -4.66 -28.63
CA GLU A 328 -32.48 -4.11 -29.18
C GLU A 328 -32.61 -2.59 -29.04
N ALA A 329 -31.73 -1.96 -28.27
CA ALA A 329 -31.76 -0.54 -27.92
C ALA A 329 -30.69 0.27 -28.68
N GLU A 330 -30.86 1.58 -28.69
CA GLU A 330 -29.91 2.50 -29.33
C GLU A 330 -28.92 3.08 -28.30
N ILE A 331 -27.66 3.29 -28.73
CA ILE A 331 -26.70 4.08 -27.93
C ILE A 331 -27.10 5.55 -28.06
N LYS A 332 -27.52 6.14 -26.95
CA LYS A 332 -27.93 7.56 -26.91
C LYS A 332 -26.74 8.49 -26.71
N TYR A 333 -25.75 8.03 -25.95
CA TYR A 333 -24.59 8.79 -25.53
C TYR A 333 -23.44 7.84 -25.24
N ALA A 334 -22.24 8.22 -25.61
CA ALA A 334 -21.04 7.45 -25.29
C ALA A 334 -19.83 8.36 -25.18
N ILE A 335 -18.94 8.04 -24.27
CA ILE A 335 -17.73 8.80 -24.00
C ILE A 335 -16.51 7.92 -23.75
N ASN A 336 -15.33 8.51 -23.96
CA ASN A 336 -14.08 8.12 -23.38
C ASN A 336 -13.82 9.03 -22.18
N GLY A 337 -14.25 8.65 -20.99
CA GLY A 337 -14.09 9.43 -19.77
C GLY A 337 -12.68 9.28 -19.19
N LEU A 338 -12.02 10.39 -18.86
CA LEU A 338 -10.68 10.36 -18.28
C LEU A 338 -10.73 10.17 -16.76
N LEU A 339 -9.91 9.26 -16.26
CA LEU A 339 -9.64 9.04 -14.85
C LEU A 339 -8.13 8.95 -14.59
N SER A 340 -7.71 9.10 -13.33
CA SER A 340 -6.29 9.05 -12.94
C SER A 340 -5.90 7.64 -12.56
N ILE A 341 -4.83 7.11 -13.19
CA ILE A 341 -4.22 5.82 -12.86
C ILE A 341 -2.78 6.05 -12.39
N THR A 342 -2.40 5.38 -11.31
CA THR A 342 -1.04 5.38 -10.74
C THR A 342 -0.29 4.10 -11.10
N PRO A 343 1.05 4.06 -10.96
CA PRO A 343 1.86 2.89 -11.26
C PRO A 343 1.55 1.64 -10.44
N ASP A 344 0.92 1.79 -9.29
CA ASP A 344 0.59 0.71 -8.36
C ASP A 344 -0.92 0.61 -8.03
N GLY A 345 -1.74 1.44 -8.68
CA GLY A 345 -3.20 1.47 -8.49
C GLY A 345 -3.67 2.14 -7.20
N MET A 346 -2.75 2.54 -6.31
CA MET A 346 -3.08 3.21 -5.06
C MET A 346 -3.08 4.73 -5.23
N PRO A 347 -3.89 5.47 -4.44
CA PRO A 347 -3.89 6.94 -4.47
C PRO A 347 -2.53 7.56 -4.10
N CYS A 348 -2.38 8.84 -4.37
CA CYS A 348 -1.23 9.66 -3.98
C CYS A 348 -1.67 10.73 -3.00
N LEU A 349 -1.55 10.45 -1.70
CA LEU A 349 -1.99 11.30 -0.60
C LEU A 349 -0.79 11.75 0.25
N GLY A 350 -0.91 12.90 0.89
CA GLY A 350 0.08 13.38 1.85
C GLY A 350 0.92 14.54 1.36
N GLU A 351 1.88 14.95 2.17
CA GLU A 351 2.80 16.04 1.87
C GLU A 351 3.86 15.59 0.86
N LEU A 352 4.09 16.39 -0.19
CA LEU A 352 5.10 16.08 -1.20
C LEU A 352 6.52 16.16 -0.61
N PRO A 353 7.37 15.14 -0.85
CA PRO A 353 8.67 15.06 -0.17
C PRO A 353 9.61 16.23 -0.44
N GLU A 354 9.60 16.77 -1.65
CA GLU A 354 10.51 17.83 -2.11
C GLU A 354 10.09 19.23 -1.63
N VAL A 355 8.78 19.40 -1.34
CA VAL A 355 8.22 20.73 -1.07
C VAL A 355 7.37 20.74 0.20
N GLU A 356 7.85 21.43 1.22
CA GLU A 356 7.14 21.62 2.49
C GLU A 356 5.83 22.36 2.29
N ASN A 357 4.78 21.88 2.97
CA ASN A 357 3.41 22.42 2.95
C ASN A 357 2.69 22.35 1.58
N LEU A 358 3.24 21.60 0.63
CA LEU A 358 2.56 21.25 -0.61
C LEU A 358 2.01 19.81 -0.49
N TRP A 359 0.70 19.67 -0.59
CA TRP A 359 -0.03 18.45 -0.31
C TRP A 359 -0.64 17.84 -1.55
N SER A 360 -0.62 16.54 -1.67
CA SER A 360 -1.30 15.76 -2.71
C SER A 360 -2.59 15.14 -2.17
N ALA A 361 -3.68 15.30 -2.91
CA ALA A 361 -4.94 14.58 -2.77
C ALA A 361 -5.36 14.09 -4.17
N ALA A 362 -4.53 13.23 -4.76
CA ALA A 362 -4.61 12.87 -6.17
C ALA A 362 -4.83 11.37 -6.38
N ALA A 363 -5.28 11.02 -7.59
CA ALA A 363 -5.64 9.67 -8.00
C ALA A 363 -6.70 9.04 -7.09
N VAL A 364 -7.69 9.84 -6.70
CA VAL A 364 -8.83 9.47 -5.86
C VAL A 364 -10.07 9.47 -6.71
N TRP A 365 -10.87 8.41 -6.59
CA TRP A 365 -12.11 8.27 -7.33
C TRP A 365 -13.31 8.65 -6.44
N VAL A 366 -14.50 8.69 -7.05
CA VAL A 366 -15.75 9.02 -6.32
C VAL A 366 -15.99 8.08 -5.15
N LYS A 367 -15.66 6.78 -5.31
CA LYS A 367 -15.83 5.76 -4.29
C LYS A 367 -15.13 6.13 -2.98
N GLU A 368 -13.92 6.69 -3.03
CA GLU A 368 -13.10 7.02 -1.86
C GLU A 368 -13.04 8.53 -1.55
N GLY A 369 -13.66 9.37 -2.39
CA GLY A 369 -13.49 10.83 -2.34
C GLY A 369 -13.70 11.47 -0.97
N PRO A 370 -14.84 11.29 -0.30
CA PRO A 370 -15.09 11.81 1.04
C PRO A 370 -14.12 11.28 2.10
N GLY A 371 -13.85 9.97 2.12
CA GLY A 371 -12.95 9.34 3.10
C GLY A 371 -11.50 9.82 2.94
N MET A 372 -11.01 9.92 1.72
CA MET A 372 -9.65 10.41 1.46
C MET A 372 -9.51 11.92 1.66
N GLY A 373 -10.58 12.68 1.42
CA GLY A 373 -10.63 14.08 1.82
C GLY A 373 -10.44 14.25 3.33
N GLN A 374 -11.03 13.37 4.13
CA GLN A 374 -10.83 13.31 5.58
C GLN A 374 -9.38 12.94 5.93
N VAL A 375 -8.81 11.91 5.30
CA VAL A 375 -7.42 11.49 5.51
C VAL A 375 -6.46 12.65 5.33
N VAL A 376 -6.55 13.39 4.23
CA VAL A 376 -5.66 14.53 3.96
C VAL A 376 -5.86 15.65 4.99
N ALA A 377 -7.11 15.97 5.33
CA ALA A 377 -7.41 17.02 6.33
C ALA A 377 -6.90 16.64 7.73
N GLU A 378 -7.03 15.38 8.15
CA GLU A 378 -6.47 14.89 9.42
C GLU A 378 -4.94 14.92 9.39
N TRP A 379 -4.33 14.51 8.28
CA TRP A 379 -2.87 14.51 8.13
C TRP A 379 -2.29 15.91 8.25
N MET A 380 -2.92 16.89 7.58
CA MET A 380 -2.56 18.31 7.71
C MET A 380 -2.72 18.84 9.14
N THR A 381 -3.72 18.34 9.87
CA THR A 381 -4.07 18.84 11.21
C THR A 381 -3.24 18.19 12.31
N TYR A 382 -3.04 16.87 12.25
CA TYR A 382 -2.48 16.08 13.34
C TYR A 382 -1.08 15.53 13.02
N GLY A 383 -0.59 15.69 11.78
CA GLY A 383 0.67 15.14 11.31
C GLY A 383 0.60 13.67 10.87
N ASN A 384 -0.55 13.02 11.06
CA ASN A 384 -0.88 11.69 10.56
C ASN A 384 -2.40 11.53 10.44
N PRO A 385 -2.91 10.68 9.52
CA PRO A 385 -4.32 10.31 9.50
C PRO A 385 -4.70 9.52 10.76
N ARG A 386 -5.97 9.63 11.16
CA ARG A 386 -6.53 8.91 12.32
C ARG A 386 -7.61 7.93 11.94
N VAL A 387 -8.26 8.16 10.81
CA VAL A 387 -9.37 7.34 10.34
C VAL A 387 -8.90 5.96 9.88
N ILE A 388 -7.69 5.88 9.36
CA ILE A 388 -7.06 4.63 8.88
C ILE A 388 -5.55 4.81 8.73
N ASP A 389 -4.79 3.73 8.80
CA ASP A 389 -3.42 3.69 8.28
C ASP A 389 -3.43 3.91 6.76
N SER A 390 -2.66 4.85 6.27
CA SER A 390 -2.61 5.22 4.86
C SER A 390 -1.22 5.08 4.25
N HIS A 391 -0.34 4.27 4.84
CA HIS A 391 1.04 4.12 4.35
C HIS A 391 1.10 3.66 2.87
N GLY A 392 0.17 2.79 2.44
CA GLY A 392 0.07 2.34 1.05
C GLY A 392 -0.38 3.43 0.06
N ALA A 393 -1.01 4.50 0.54
CA ALA A 393 -1.45 5.65 -0.26
C ALA A 393 -0.53 6.88 -0.11
N ASP A 394 0.48 6.85 0.78
CA ASP A 394 1.43 7.93 0.99
C ASP A 394 2.22 8.21 -0.29
N VAL A 395 2.17 9.44 -0.80
CA VAL A 395 2.90 9.84 -2.00
C VAL A 395 4.41 9.70 -1.84
N ALA A 396 4.92 9.79 -0.61
CA ALA A 396 6.34 9.58 -0.28
C ALA A 396 6.83 8.14 -0.44
N ARG A 397 5.93 7.17 -0.74
CA ARG A 397 6.33 5.76 -1.01
C ARG A 397 7.15 5.58 -2.29
N PHE A 398 7.08 6.53 -3.23
CA PHE A 398 7.77 6.44 -4.52
C PHE A 398 9.23 6.88 -4.43
N TYR A 399 10.10 6.05 -4.97
CA TYR A 399 11.51 6.39 -5.16
C TYR A 399 11.71 7.26 -6.40
N ASP A 400 12.83 7.99 -6.47
CA ASP A 400 13.13 8.85 -7.61
C ASP A 400 13.17 8.09 -8.95
N GLN A 401 13.60 6.83 -8.94
CA GLN A 401 13.62 5.99 -10.14
C GLN A 401 12.22 5.63 -10.64
N GLU A 402 11.20 5.64 -9.77
CA GLU A 402 9.80 5.38 -10.13
C GLU A 402 9.08 6.62 -10.69
N LYS A 403 9.71 7.79 -10.62
CA LYS A 403 9.13 9.06 -11.08
C LYS A 403 9.42 9.37 -12.55
N SER A 404 10.06 8.48 -13.29
CA SER A 404 10.29 8.66 -14.73
C SER A 404 9.02 8.44 -15.53
N ASP A 405 8.77 9.25 -16.57
CA ASP A 405 7.60 9.11 -17.44
C ASP A 405 7.50 7.70 -18.03
N GLU A 406 8.63 7.13 -18.48
CA GLU A 406 8.65 5.77 -19.01
C GLU A 406 8.14 4.71 -18.03
N HIS A 407 8.53 4.83 -16.76
CA HIS A 407 8.05 3.89 -15.73
C HIS A 407 6.57 4.09 -15.48
N ILE A 408 6.15 5.34 -15.28
CA ILE A 408 4.77 5.66 -14.89
C ILE A 408 3.78 5.27 -15.97
N TRP A 409 4.09 5.57 -17.25
CA TRP A 409 3.21 5.23 -18.35
C TRP A 409 3.07 3.72 -18.53
N ALA A 410 4.17 2.96 -18.56
CA ALA A 410 4.13 1.51 -18.68
C ALA A 410 3.37 0.84 -17.53
N ARG A 411 3.57 1.33 -16.29
CA ARG A 411 2.90 0.80 -15.10
C ARG A 411 1.44 1.23 -15.02
N ALA A 412 1.10 2.44 -15.44
CA ALA A 412 -0.29 2.88 -15.50
C ALA A 412 -1.09 2.07 -16.52
N GLU A 413 -0.49 1.69 -17.65
CA GLU A 413 -1.10 0.78 -18.63
C GLU A 413 -1.42 -0.58 -18.00
N GLU A 414 -0.46 -1.21 -17.33
CA GLU A 414 -0.69 -2.49 -16.66
C GLU A 414 -1.66 -2.36 -15.47
N SER A 415 -1.59 -1.27 -14.71
CA SER A 415 -2.50 -0.99 -13.60
C SER A 415 -3.94 -0.83 -14.06
N PHE A 416 -4.17 -0.17 -15.20
CA PHE A 416 -5.49 -0.05 -15.81
C PHE A 416 -6.08 -1.42 -16.16
N ILE A 417 -5.31 -2.28 -16.83
CA ILE A 417 -5.74 -3.64 -17.19
C ILE A 417 -6.09 -4.48 -15.94
N LYS A 418 -5.37 -4.26 -14.83
CA LYS A 418 -5.62 -4.95 -13.55
C LYS A 418 -6.81 -4.42 -12.76
N THR A 419 -7.46 -3.33 -13.17
CA THR A 419 -8.56 -2.71 -12.39
C THR A 419 -9.70 -3.68 -12.07
N TYR A 420 -10.13 -4.50 -13.05
CA TYR A 420 -11.08 -5.61 -12.86
C TYR A 420 -10.40 -6.99 -12.94
N GLY A 421 -9.10 -7.04 -13.12
CA GLY A 421 -8.31 -8.26 -13.19
C GLY A 421 -8.30 -9.03 -11.87
N ILE A 422 -8.05 -10.33 -11.95
CA ILE A 422 -7.75 -11.15 -10.78
C ILE A 422 -6.30 -10.88 -10.40
N VAL A 423 -6.07 -10.41 -9.19
CA VAL A 423 -4.72 -10.27 -8.63
C VAL A 423 -4.46 -11.41 -7.65
N HIS A 424 -3.57 -12.33 -8.05
CA HIS A 424 -3.21 -13.48 -7.24
C HIS A 424 -2.25 -13.10 -6.10
N PRO A 425 -2.20 -13.88 -5.03
CA PRO A 425 -1.20 -13.67 -3.99
C PRO A 425 0.22 -13.69 -4.56
N SER A 426 1.04 -12.71 -4.20
CA SER A 426 2.42 -12.53 -4.67
C SER A 426 2.56 -12.32 -6.19
N GLU A 427 1.49 -11.98 -6.90
CA GLU A 427 1.54 -11.70 -8.33
C GLU A 427 2.54 -10.60 -8.65
N GLN A 428 3.29 -10.81 -9.72
CA GLN A 428 4.34 -9.89 -10.14
C GLN A 428 3.83 -9.01 -11.28
N TRP A 429 4.29 -7.77 -11.30
CA TRP A 429 4.13 -6.89 -12.46
C TRP A 429 4.87 -7.48 -13.67
N ALA A 430 4.38 -7.25 -14.87
CA ALA A 430 4.99 -7.76 -16.09
C ALA A 430 6.16 -6.90 -16.56
N ASP A 431 6.04 -5.56 -16.45
CA ASP A 431 7.01 -4.61 -16.99
C ASP A 431 7.66 -3.74 -15.91
N ARG A 432 8.79 -3.13 -16.24
CA ARG A 432 9.51 -2.13 -15.41
C ARG A 432 9.73 -2.55 -13.94
N ARG A 433 10.03 -3.83 -13.72
CA ARG A 433 10.22 -4.40 -12.39
C ARG A 433 11.60 -4.11 -11.79
N GLN A 434 12.60 -3.95 -12.67
CA GLN A 434 14.00 -3.70 -12.28
C GLN A 434 14.39 -2.30 -12.74
N LEU A 435 14.36 -1.35 -11.81
CA LEU A 435 14.87 0.01 -12.05
C LEU A 435 16.27 0.20 -11.45
N VAL A 436 16.60 -0.62 -10.45
CA VAL A 436 17.93 -0.69 -9.82
C VAL A 436 18.40 -2.14 -9.81
N GLU A 437 19.66 -2.35 -10.12
CA GLU A 437 20.26 -3.68 -10.22
C GLU A 437 21.15 -3.99 -9.02
N SER A 438 20.95 -5.17 -8.41
CA SER A 438 21.82 -5.69 -7.36
C SER A 438 23.22 -5.99 -7.93
N PRO A 439 24.31 -5.72 -7.18
CA PRO A 439 25.67 -6.05 -7.63
C PRO A 439 25.89 -7.56 -7.80
N TYR A 440 24.97 -8.39 -7.29
CA TYR A 440 25.01 -9.85 -7.41
C TYR A 440 24.20 -10.41 -8.58
N ARG A 441 23.51 -9.57 -9.35
CA ARG A 441 22.52 -9.97 -10.36
C ARG A 441 23.02 -11.09 -11.28
N SER A 442 24.19 -10.94 -11.86
CA SER A 442 24.74 -11.95 -12.78
C SER A 442 25.01 -13.32 -12.12
N ARG A 443 25.36 -13.34 -10.81
CA ARG A 443 25.52 -14.56 -10.03
C ARG A 443 24.20 -15.23 -9.74
N GLN A 444 23.21 -14.43 -9.43
CA GLN A 444 21.85 -14.87 -9.15
C GLN A 444 21.20 -15.48 -10.40
N GLU A 445 21.35 -14.84 -11.54
CA GLU A 445 20.89 -15.37 -12.84
C GLU A 445 21.57 -16.69 -13.19
N ALA A 446 22.88 -16.81 -12.95
CA ALA A 446 23.61 -18.05 -13.18
C ALA A 446 23.13 -19.22 -12.29
N LEU A 447 22.53 -18.93 -11.14
CA LEU A 447 21.91 -19.90 -10.24
C LEU A 447 20.41 -20.13 -10.52
N GLY A 448 19.86 -19.50 -11.58
CA GLY A 448 18.44 -19.62 -11.92
C GLY A 448 17.53 -18.98 -10.89
N ALA A 449 17.83 -17.76 -10.46
CA ALA A 449 16.99 -17.04 -9.50
C ALA A 449 15.62 -16.70 -10.07
N ALA A 450 14.57 -17.03 -9.33
CA ALA A 450 13.22 -16.52 -9.57
C ALA A 450 13.09 -15.15 -8.92
N PHE A 451 13.00 -14.10 -9.74
CA PHE A 451 13.01 -12.74 -9.23
C PHE A 451 11.60 -12.20 -8.94
N PHE A 452 11.42 -11.68 -7.73
CA PHE A 452 10.23 -10.94 -7.33
C PHE A 452 10.57 -9.47 -7.09
N GLN A 453 9.64 -8.61 -7.52
CA GLN A 453 9.81 -7.17 -7.37
C GLN A 453 9.68 -6.74 -5.90
N ALA A 454 10.55 -5.79 -5.52
CA ALA A 454 10.45 -5.04 -4.27
C ALA A 454 10.76 -3.57 -4.56
N ARG A 455 9.73 -2.79 -4.85
CA ARG A 455 9.81 -1.40 -5.32
C ARG A 455 10.67 -1.32 -6.58
N VAL A 456 11.77 -0.59 -6.51
CA VAL A 456 12.70 -0.39 -7.64
C VAL A 456 13.63 -1.58 -7.92
N TRP A 457 13.63 -2.57 -7.06
CA TRP A 457 14.51 -3.73 -7.12
C TRP A 457 13.78 -4.99 -7.57
N GLU A 458 14.53 -5.92 -8.17
CA GLU A 458 14.16 -7.34 -8.21
C GLU A 458 15.05 -8.14 -7.26
N ARG A 459 14.45 -8.99 -6.43
CA ARG A 459 15.15 -9.85 -5.48
C ARG A 459 14.85 -11.31 -5.77
N PRO A 460 15.85 -12.21 -5.66
CA PRO A 460 15.60 -13.65 -5.73
C PRO A 460 14.60 -14.08 -4.65
N GLN A 461 13.55 -14.78 -5.05
CA GLN A 461 12.60 -15.41 -4.13
C GLN A 461 13.03 -16.83 -3.77
N TRP A 462 13.61 -17.55 -4.72
CA TRP A 462 14.29 -18.82 -4.60
C TRP A 462 15.30 -18.99 -5.75
N TYR A 463 16.12 -20.07 -5.72
CA TYR A 463 17.08 -20.39 -6.76
C TYR A 463 16.86 -21.78 -7.32
N ASP A 464 16.67 -21.94 -8.63
CA ASP A 464 16.45 -23.24 -9.28
C ASP A 464 17.66 -24.20 -9.13
N ALA A 465 18.86 -23.66 -8.92
CA ALA A 465 20.06 -24.46 -8.57
C ALA A 465 19.89 -25.28 -7.27
N ASN A 466 18.88 -24.97 -6.46
CA ASN A 466 18.54 -25.67 -5.22
C ASN A 466 17.42 -26.71 -5.39
N ALA A 467 17.04 -27.07 -6.62
CA ALA A 467 15.95 -28.03 -6.88
C ALA A 467 16.22 -29.43 -6.26
N ASP A 468 17.49 -29.81 -6.04
CA ASP A 468 17.86 -31.04 -5.34
C ASP A 468 17.36 -31.11 -3.89
N LEU A 469 17.13 -29.96 -3.26
CA LEU A 469 16.60 -29.86 -1.90
C LEU A 469 15.15 -30.35 -1.81
N VAL A 470 14.39 -30.28 -2.90
CA VAL A 470 13.01 -30.77 -2.97
C VAL A 470 12.98 -32.29 -2.74
N GLU A 471 13.83 -33.02 -3.43
CA GLU A 471 13.98 -34.49 -3.24
C GLU A 471 14.60 -34.81 -1.88
N ARG A 472 15.66 -34.07 -1.49
CA ARG A 472 16.37 -34.28 -0.22
C ARG A 472 15.45 -34.20 0.99
N TYR A 473 14.51 -33.28 1.00
CA TYR A 473 13.58 -33.06 2.11
C TYR A 473 12.19 -33.65 1.87
N GLY A 474 11.98 -34.36 0.76
CA GLY A 474 10.72 -35.05 0.46
C GLY A 474 9.55 -34.05 0.27
N LEU A 475 9.83 -32.93 -0.35
CA LEU A 475 8.85 -31.84 -0.56
C LEU A 475 8.03 -32.08 -1.83
N SER A 476 6.84 -31.50 -1.90
CA SER A 476 5.94 -31.58 -3.05
C SER A 476 5.35 -30.23 -3.42
N GLU A 477 4.90 -30.12 -4.66
CA GLU A 477 4.08 -28.99 -5.11
C GLU A 477 2.77 -28.91 -4.33
N ARG A 478 2.19 -27.72 -4.26
CA ARG A 478 0.85 -27.49 -3.71
C ARG A 478 -0.20 -27.92 -4.73
N GLU A 479 -1.26 -28.59 -4.28
CA GLU A 479 -2.29 -29.14 -5.16
C GLU A 479 -3.19 -28.08 -5.80
N VAL A 480 -3.45 -27.00 -5.06
CA VAL A 480 -4.35 -25.94 -5.50
C VAL A 480 -3.55 -24.88 -6.26
N GLU A 481 -3.90 -24.67 -7.52
CA GLU A 481 -3.21 -23.74 -8.42
C GLU A 481 -3.14 -22.33 -7.85
N TRP A 482 -4.21 -21.82 -7.25
CA TRP A 482 -4.25 -20.52 -6.57
C TRP A 482 -3.17 -20.35 -5.51
N ASP A 483 -2.87 -21.42 -4.76
CA ASP A 483 -1.88 -21.42 -3.67
C ASP A 483 -0.45 -21.71 -4.19
N ASN A 484 -0.31 -22.17 -5.46
CA ASN A 484 0.96 -22.63 -6.06
C ASN A 484 1.54 -21.65 -7.09
N ARG A 485 0.72 -20.82 -7.75
CA ARG A 485 1.07 -20.02 -8.94
C ARG A 485 2.36 -19.18 -8.78
N TRP A 486 2.54 -18.57 -7.62
CA TRP A 486 3.70 -17.70 -7.31
C TRP A 486 4.56 -18.26 -6.18
N TRP A 487 4.66 -19.58 -6.10
CA TRP A 487 5.40 -20.27 -5.07
C TRP A 487 6.19 -21.45 -5.66
N SER A 488 7.24 -21.91 -4.94
CA SER A 488 8.01 -23.12 -5.27
C SER A 488 8.37 -23.89 -4.00
N PRO A 489 8.34 -25.24 -4.03
CA PRO A 489 8.82 -26.07 -2.92
C PRO A 489 10.31 -25.84 -2.62
N ILE A 490 11.06 -25.27 -3.58
CA ILE A 490 12.47 -24.89 -3.38
C ILE A 490 12.61 -23.92 -2.22
N THR A 491 11.69 -22.99 -2.04
CA THR A 491 11.71 -22.04 -0.91
C THR A 491 11.71 -22.75 0.44
N THR A 492 10.89 -23.81 0.56
CA THR A 492 10.87 -24.69 1.74
C THR A 492 12.20 -25.43 1.90
N GLY A 493 12.76 -25.95 0.82
CA GLY A 493 14.08 -26.60 0.80
C GLY A 493 15.22 -25.70 1.23
N GLU A 494 15.24 -24.46 0.71
CA GLU A 494 16.23 -23.44 1.10
C GLU A 494 16.12 -23.09 2.60
N HIS A 495 14.90 -22.95 3.12
CA HIS A 495 14.68 -22.71 4.55
C HIS A 495 15.25 -23.85 5.41
N LEU A 496 14.93 -25.10 5.08
CA LEU A 496 15.42 -26.28 5.82
C LEU A 496 16.95 -26.40 5.71
N ASN A 497 17.53 -26.13 4.53
CA ASN A 497 18.98 -26.11 4.37
C ASN A 497 19.67 -25.04 5.22
N LEU A 498 19.07 -23.82 5.30
CA LEU A 498 19.59 -22.78 6.18
C LEU A 498 19.58 -23.25 7.65
N ARG A 499 18.51 -23.92 8.08
CA ARG A 499 18.40 -24.48 9.44
C ARG A 499 19.40 -25.59 9.72
N GLU A 500 19.72 -26.44 8.73
CA GLU A 500 20.65 -27.58 8.86
C GLU A 500 22.11 -27.17 8.68
N ASN A 501 22.37 -26.29 7.73
CA ASN A 501 23.71 -25.88 7.27
C ASN A 501 23.89 -24.35 7.36
N CYS A 502 23.77 -23.66 6.22
CA CYS A 502 23.76 -22.20 6.16
C CYS A 502 23.20 -21.71 4.81
N GLY A 503 22.77 -20.45 4.81
CA GLY A 503 22.26 -19.75 3.62
C GLY A 503 22.91 -18.39 3.45
N LEU A 504 23.13 -17.99 2.19
CA LEU A 504 23.59 -16.66 1.78
C LEU A 504 22.46 -15.94 1.09
N ILE A 505 22.09 -14.77 1.61
CA ILE A 505 20.93 -13.99 1.15
C ILE A 505 21.39 -12.60 0.70
N ASP A 506 20.95 -12.17 -0.48
CA ASP A 506 21.12 -10.80 -0.97
C ASP A 506 20.12 -9.86 -0.28
N LEU A 507 20.63 -8.88 0.45
CA LEU A 507 19.88 -7.84 1.15
C LEU A 507 20.21 -6.44 0.62
N SER A 508 20.79 -6.32 -0.59
CA SER A 508 21.21 -5.04 -1.19
C SER A 508 20.05 -4.06 -1.40
N ALA A 509 18.81 -4.56 -1.39
CA ALA A 509 17.63 -3.72 -1.50
C ALA A 509 17.28 -2.93 -0.21
N PHE A 510 17.96 -3.18 0.91
CA PHE A 510 17.84 -2.32 2.08
C PHE A 510 18.19 -0.88 1.73
N GLN A 511 17.43 0.05 2.31
CA GLN A 511 17.78 1.45 2.23
C GLN A 511 18.73 1.80 3.39
N ILE A 512 19.84 2.44 3.05
CA ILE A 512 20.89 2.77 4.00
C ILE A 512 21.09 4.27 4.01
N TYR A 513 20.82 4.87 5.15
CA TYR A 513 20.94 6.31 5.37
C TYR A 513 22.02 6.62 6.40
N GLU A 514 22.61 7.81 6.31
CA GLU A 514 23.61 8.27 7.25
C GLU A 514 23.30 9.70 7.72
N LEU A 515 23.27 9.85 9.04
CA LEU A 515 23.19 11.13 9.72
C LEU A 515 24.57 11.43 10.30
N SER A 516 25.11 12.60 10.00
CA SER A 516 26.44 13.02 10.51
C SER A 516 26.41 14.47 10.97
N GLY A 517 27.37 14.82 11.85
CA GLY A 517 27.51 16.15 12.42
C GLY A 517 27.18 16.23 13.91
N PRO A 518 27.42 17.39 14.55
CA PRO A 518 27.33 17.54 16.01
C PRO A 518 25.94 17.27 16.59
N GLY A 519 24.86 17.44 15.79
CA GLY A 519 23.50 17.17 16.18
C GLY A 519 22.97 15.78 15.80
N ALA A 520 23.76 14.97 15.07
CA ALA A 520 23.27 13.74 14.45
C ALA A 520 22.73 12.71 15.45
N VAL A 521 23.43 12.51 16.57
CA VAL A 521 23.04 11.53 17.59
C VAL A 521 21.79 11.97 18.34
N GLU A 522 21.69 13.26 18.68
CA GLU A 522 20.51 13.83 19.35
C GLU A 522 19.28 13.74 18.44
N PHE A 523 19.46 14.07 17.16
CA PHE A 523 18.37 13.96 16.19
C PHE A 523 17.95 12.51 15.95
N ALA A 524 18.89 11.59 15.79
CA ALA A 524 18.61 10.16 15.70
C ALA A 524 17.86 9.63 16.93
N ASP A 525 18.26 10.10 18.12
CA ASP A 525 17.55 9.77 19.37
C ASP A 525 16.15 10.38 19.43
N TYR A 526 15.92 11.56 18.83
CA TYR A 526 14.60 12.18 18.75
C TYR A 526 13.64 11.43 17.82
N LEU A 527 14.12 10.84 16.73
CA LEU A 527 13.29 10.02 15.84
C LEU A 527 12.87 8.70 16.47
N ALA A 528 13.73 8.10 17.30
CA ALA A 528 13.61 6.72 17.77
C ALA A 528 12.92 6.61 19.14
N VAL A 529 12.14 5.57 19.36
CA VAL A 529 11.60 5.21 20.68
C VAL A 529 12.70 4.77 21.64
N ASN A 530 13.63 3.96 21.14
CA ASN A 530 14.74 3.43 21.93
C ASN A 530 15.92 4.41 21.95
N LYS A 531 16.77 4.32 22.97
CA LYS A 531 17.96 5.19 23.10
C LYS A 531 18.99 4.84 22.03
N ILE A 532 19.39 5.85 21.21
CA ILE A 532 20.39 5.72 20.15
C ILE A 532 21.80 6.18 20.60
N ASP A 533 21.88 7.02 21.60
CA ASP A 533 23.14 7.38 22.21
C ASP A 533 23.75 6.17 22.98
N VAL A 534 24.31 5.24 22.23
CA VAL A 534 24.99 4.02 22.66
C VAL A 534 26.48 4.10 22.28
N PRO A 535 27.38 3.26 22.82
CA PRO A 535 28.78 3.23 22.38
C PRO A 535 28.92 3.00 20.86
N VAL A 536 29.96 3.58 20.27
CA VAL A 536 30.33 3.31 18.87
C VAL A 536 30.52 1.80 18.66
N GLY A 537 30.03 1.29 17.52
CA GLY A 537 30.03 -0.14 17.23
C GLY A 537 28.82 -0.90 17.76
N ARG A 538 27.86 -0.20 18.36
CA ARG A 538 26.58 -0.80 18.80
C ARG A 538 25.43 -0.38 17.89
N SER A 539 24.47 -1.28 17.74
CA SER A 539 23.22 -1.06 17.03
C SER A 539 22.01 -1.12 17.96
N VAL A 540 20.94 -0.51 17.53
CA VAL A 540 19.65 -0.50 18.22
C VAL A 540 18.54 -0.72 17.21
N TYR A 541 17.79 -1.81 17.34
CA TYR A 541 16.49 -1.95 16.70
C TYR A 541 15.48 -1.06 17.43
N THR A 542 14.72 -0.27 16.68
CA THR A 542 13.79 0.71 17.24
C THR A 542 12.62 0.99 16.31
N PRO A 543 11.40 1.11 16.80
CA PRO A 543 10.32 1.72 16.04
C PRO A 543 10.49 3.25 15.99
N TRP A 544 9.95 3.83 14.92
CA TRP A 544 9.56 5.23 14.81
C TRP A 544 8.05 5.33 14.91
N LEU A 545 7.55 6.35 15.58
CA LEU A 545 6.12 6.51 15.84
C LEU A 545 5.56 7.77 15.18
N THR A 546 4.27 7.74 14.89
CA THR A 546 3.47 8.93 14.59
C THR A 546 3.27 9.77 15.86
N GLN A 547 2.74 10.97 15.74
CA GLN A 547 2.43 11.83 16.90
C GLN A 547 1.43 11.16 17.86
N ASP A 548 0.53 10.33 17.35
CA ASP A 548 -0.47 9.60 18.13
C ASP A 548 0.04 8.26 18.70
N GLY A 549 1.35 7.96 18.52
CA GLY A 549 2.02 6.80 19.13
C GLY A 549 1.87 5.49 18.38
N GLY A 550 1.22 5.48 17.23
CA GLY A 550 1.17 4.35 16.29
C GLY A 550 2.47 4.23 15.49
N PHE A 551 2.68 3.08 14.84
CA PHE A 551 3.90 2.86 14.06
C PHE A 551 3.95 3.73 12.80
N HIS A 552 5.10 4.36 12.57
CA HIS A 552 5.48 4.93 11.29
C HIS A 552 6.42 4.00 10.54
N SER A 553 7.43 3.46 11.22
CA SER A 553 8.41 2.53 10.68
C SER A 553 9.06 1.70 11.80
N ASP A 554 9.78 0.64 11.41
CA ASP A 554 10.71 -0.07 12.27
C ASP A 554 12.04 -0.29 11.55
N LEU A 555 13.14 -0.09 12.24
CA LEU A 555 14.44 -0.08 11.59
C LEU A 555 15.59 -0.28 12.57
N THR A 556 16.79 -0.44 12.03
CA THR A 556 18.01 -0.55 12.83
C THR A 556 18.87 0.70 12.70
N MET A 557 19.27 1.26 13.83
CA MET A 557 20.17 2.42 13.89
C MET A 557 21.49 2.02 14.51
N MET A 558 22.61 2.36 13.86
CA MET A 558 23.97 1.92 14.21
C MET A 558 24.84 3.12 14.52
N ARG A 559 25.47 3.14 15.68
CA ARG A 559 26.45 4.16 16.06
C ARG A 559 27.79 3.84 15.39
N VAL A 560 28.07 4.44 14.23
CA VAL A 560 29.28 4.14 13.43
C VAL A 560 30.49 5.02 13.78
N ALA A 561 30.24 6.21 14.35
CA ALA A 561 31.24 7.11 14.87
C ALA A 561 30.67 7.96 16.02
N GLU A 562 31.47 8.83 16.64
CA GLU A 562 31.01 9.67 17.76
C GLU A 562 29.85 10.59 17.36
N ASP A 563 29.87 11.09 16.12
CA ASP A 563 28.92 12.03 15.55
C ASP A 563 28.18 11.48 14.31
N THR A 564 28.16 10.15 14.14
CA THR A 564 27.58 9.52 12.94
C THR A 564 26.71 8.34 13.31
N VAL A 565 25.48 8.34 12.81
CA VAL A 565 24.48 7.26 12.96
C VAL A 565 24.09 6.76 11.57
N ARG A 566 24.20 5.46 11.36
CA ARG A 566 23.72 4.78 10.16
C ARG A 566 22.34 4.17 10.44
N ILE A 567 21.44 4.28 9.47
CA ILE A 567 20.07 3.81 9.55
C ILE A 567 19.87 2.80 8.44
N VAL A 568 19.33 1.63 8.75
CA VAL A 568 18.98 0.58 7.78
C VAL A 568 17.51 0.26 7.92
N THR A 569 16.79 0.41 6.84
CA THR A 569 15.34 0.18 6.76
C THR A 569 14.96 -0.72 5.57
N GLY A 570 13.73 -1.23 5.59
CA GLY A 570 13.20 -2.07 4.54
C GLY A 570 12.98 -1.33 3.22
N VAL A 571 13.05 -2.06 2.12
CA VAL A 571 12.88 -1.49 0.77
C VAL A 571 11.48 -0.91 0.54
N PHE A 572 10.45 -1.43 1.19
CA PHE A 572 9.07 -0.95 0.99
C PHE A 572 8.81 0.40 1.66
N ASP A 573 9.56 0.72 2.72
CA ASP A 573 9.35 1.91 3.54
C ASP A 573 10.39 3.00 3.32
N GLY A 574 11.48 2.70 2.61
CA GLY A 574 12.63 3.61 2.50
C GLY A 574 12.28 5.01 1.98
N GLY A 575 11.42 5.13 0.96
CA GLY A 575 10.99 6.45 0.46
C GLY A 575 10.29 7.28 1.55
N ARG A 576 9.39 6.66 2.31
CA ARG A 576 8.68 7.28 3.44
C ARG A 576 9.64 7.63 4.58
N ASP A 577 10.62 6.76 4.85
CA ASP A 577 11.62 6.99 5.89
C ASP A 577 12.61 8.10 5.50
N ASP A 578 13.04 8.19 4.23
CA ASP A 578 13.82 9.33 3.72
C ASP A 578 13.05 10.64 3.94
N PHE A 579 11.77 10.66 3.53
CA PHE A 579 10.91 11.82 3.75
C PHE A 579 10.74 12.15 5.23
N TRP A 580 10.53 11.14 6.10
CA TRP A 580 10.38 11.34 7.55
C TRP A 580 11.62 11.95 8.19
N ILE A 581 12.81 11.49 7.80
CA ILE A 581 14.08 12.08 8.24
C ILE A 581 14.15 13.56 7.83
N ARG A 582 13.94 13.86 6.54
CA ARG A 582 14.01 15.22 6.01
C ARG A 582 12.98 16.15 6.63
N LYS A 583 11.77 15.67 6.84
CA LYS A 583 10.67 16.43 7.47
C LYS A 583 11.02 16.91 8.88
N HIS A 584 11.69 16.08 9.66
CA HIS A 584 11.98 16.36 11.07
C HIS A 584 13.42 16.88 11.31
N MET A 585 14.26 16.92 10.28
CA MET A 585 15.66 17.34 10.40
C MET A 585 15.78 18.80 10.82
N PRO A 586 16.68 19.13 11.79
CA PRO A 586 16.95 20.50 12.17
C PRO A 586 17.43 21.36 10.99
N ASN A 587 16.95 22.59 10.93
CA ASN A 587 17.33 23.54 9.86
C ASN A 587 18.55 24.42 10.22
N ASP A 588 19.27 24.09 11.29
CA ASP A 588 20.42 24.87 11.78
C ASP A 588 21.78 24.41 11.22
N GLY A 589 21.78 23.37 10.37
CA GLY A 589 22.98 22.80 9.77
C GLY A 589 23.77 21.90 10.71
N SER A 590 23.26 21.55 11.89
CA SER A 590 23.91 20.67 12.85
C SER A 590 23.89 19.18 12.42
N VAL A 591 23.03 18.82 11.47
CA VAL A 591 22.87 17.47 10.94
C VAL A 591 23.01 17.50 9.42
N THR A 592 23.80 16.57 8.89
CA THR A 592 23.89 16.25 7.46
C THR A 592 23.26 14.89 7.23
N PHE A 593 22.38 14.79 6.25
CA PHE A 593 21.72 13.56 5.83
C PHE A 593 22.24 13.12 4.46
N ARG A 594 22.56 11.82 4.32
CA ARG A 594 22.96 11.19 3.06
C ARG A 594 22.23 9.86 2.88
N ASN A 595 21.74 9.63 1.68
CA ASN A 595 21.35 8.29 1.22
C ASN A 595 22.61 7.62 0.64
N ILE A 596 23.08 6.54 1.26
CA ILE A 596 24.26 5.79 0.87
C ILE A 596 23.93 4.37 0.39
N THR A 597 22.68 4.11 0.06
CA THR A 597 22.19 2.80 -0.39
C THR A 597 23.04 2.22 -1.53
N MET A 598 23.42 3.06 -2.49
CA MET A 598 24.23 2.63 -3.65
C MET A 598 25.74 2.63 -3.39
N GLU A 599 26.19 2.98 -2.20
CA GLU A 599 27.61 2.93 -1.81
C GLU A 599 27.96 1.60 -1.14
N LEU A 600 26.96 0.97 -0.48
CA LEU A 600 27.11 -0.27 0.28
C LEU A 600 26.11 -1.31 -0.20
N SER A 601 26.55 -2.55 -0.28
CA SER A 601 25.71 -3.71 -0.48
C SER A 601 25.68 -4.55 0.79
N THR A 602 24.60 -5.32 0.99
CA THR A 602 24.45 -6.15 2.18
C THR A 602 24.27 -7.61 1.80
N LEU A 603 25.06 -8.50 2.38
CA LEU A 603 24.89 -9.95 2.34
C LEU A 603 24.53 -10.48 3.72
N GLY A 604 23.50 -11.32 3.80
CA GLY A 604 23.18 -12.05 5.01
C GLY A 604 23.71 -13.48 4.95
N LEU A 605 24.48 -13.89 5.95
CA LEU A 605 25.01 -15.26 6.09
C LEU A 605 24.52 -15.82 7.43
N TRP A 606 23.62 -16.79 7.40
CA TRP A 606 23.02 -17.40 8.58
C TRP A 606 22.98 -18.92 8.51
N GLY A 607 22.94 -19.55 9.66
CA GLY A 607 22.82 -20.97 9.88
C GLY A 607 23.94 -21.51 10.78
N PRO A 608 23.81 -22.75 11.29
CA PRO A 608 24.78 -23.30 12.25
C PRO A 608 26.21 -23.40 11.72
N ASN A 609 26.40 -23.50 10.39
CA ASN A 609 27.72 -23.54 9.75
C ASN A 609 28.23 -22.14 9.33
N ALA A 610 27.47 -21.06 9.47
CA ALA A 610 27.88 -19.72 9.09
C ALA A 610 29.20 -19.26 9.77
N PRO A 611 29.44 -19.52 11.08
CA PRO A 611 30.71 -19.21 11.72
C PRO A 611 31.89 -19.94 11.07
N ALA A 612 31.71 -21.23 10.70
CA ALA A 612 32.75 -22.05 10.08
C ALA A 612 33.10 -21.56 8.65
N VAL A 613 32.13 -21.07 7.91
CA VAL A 613 32.36 -20.44 6.60
C VAL A 613 33.14 -19.14 6.76
N LEU A 614 32.66 -18.24 7.60
CA LEU A 614 33.24 -16.91 7.74
C LEU A 614 34.63 -16.94 8.34
N SER A 615 34.93 -17.87 9.27
CA SER A 615 36.26 -18.05 9.87
C SER A 615 37.36 -18.40 8.91
N GLN A 616 37.04 -18.87 7.69
CA GLN A 616 38.03 -19.13 6.64
C GLN A 616 38.42 -17.87 5.87
N LEU A 617 37.61 -16.81 6.01
CA LEU A 617 37.74 -15.57 5.23
C LEU A 617 38.20 -14.37 6.06
N THR A 618 38.21 -14.50 7.40
CA THR A 618 38.58 -13.40 8.29
C THR A 618 39.30 -13.92 9.53
N ASP A 619 40.24 -13.10 10.03
CA ASP A 619 40.92 -13.30 11.34
C ASP A 619 40.14 -12.62 12.49
N HIS A 620 38.98 -11.97 12.20
CA HIS A 620 38.17 -11.34 13.20
C HIS A 620 37.60 -12.39 14.17
N ASP A 621 37.56 -12.07 15.44
CA ASP A 621 36.96 -12.95 16.48
C ASP A 621 35.42 -12.97 16.33
N LEU A 622 34.89 -14.09 15.83
CA LEU A 622 33.47 -14.31 15.59
C LEU A 622 32.72 -14.84 16.82
N SER A 623 33.40 -15.04 17.96
CA SER A 623 32.78 -15.44 19.23
C SER A 623 31.84 -14.36 19.77
N GLN A 624 31.07 -14.71 20.82
CA GLN A 624 30.22 -13.75 21.53
C GLN A 624 31.03 -12.61 22.19
N ASP A 625 32.30 -12.85 22.50
CA ASP A 625 33.17 -11.84 23.09
C ASP A 625 33.71 -10.86 22.03
N GLY A 626 34.12 -11.37 20.86
CA GLY A 626 34.66 -10.57 19.76
C GLY A 626 33.58 -9.91 18.89
N SER A 627 32.44 -10.58 18.71
CA SER A 627 31.32 -10.12 17.89
C SER A 627 30.00 -10.35 18.64
N PRO A 628 29.73 -9.58 19.72
CA PRO A 628 28.49 -9.74 20.48
C PRO A 628 27.26 -9.42 19.67
N TYR A 629 26.13 -10.08 19.96
CA TYR A 629 24.85 -9.77 19.29
C TYR A 629 24.51 -8.28 19.36
N GLY A 630 24.13 -7.69 18.22
CA GLY A 630 23.91 -6.27 18.06
C GLY A 630 25.19 -5.44 17.92
N SER A 631 26.37 -6.08 17.73
CA SER A 631 27.59 -5.36 17.36
C SER A 631 27.65 -5.08 15.87
N TYR A 632 28.19 -3.89 15.53
CA TYR A 632 28.42 -3.43 14.15
C TYR A 632 29.88 -2.99 14.07
N LEU A 633 30.75 -3.86 13.60
CA LEU A 633 32.20 -3.76 13.74
C LEU A 633 32.93 -3.76 12.39
N ASP A 634 34.10 -3.14 12.34
CA ASP A 634 34.99 -3.25 11.19
C ASP A 634 35.61 -4.66 11.15
N ALA A 635 35.63 -5.26 9.97
CA ALA A 635 36.26 -6.54 9.71
C ALA A 635 36.81 -6.60 8.28
N THR A 636 37.96 -7.27 8.08
CA THR A 636 38.47 -7.61 6.76
C THR A 636 38.02 -9.02 6.43
N ILE A 637 37.21 -9.20 5.35
CA ILE A 637 36.65 -10.50 4.92
C ILE A 637 37.14 -10.76 3.51
N ALA A 638 37.84 -11.88 3.28
CA ALA A 638 38.46 -12.19 2.00
C ALA A 638 39.38 -11.06 1.45
N GLY A 639 40.01 -10.29 2.35
CA GLY A 639 40.85 -9.15 1.99
C GLY A 639 40.07 -7.87 1.69
N ILE A 640 38.76 -7.86 1.85
CA ILE A 640 37.87 -6.72 1.62
C ILE A 640 37.48 -6.08 2.96
N GLU A 641 37.59 -4.77 3.07
CA GLU A 641 37.13 -4.00 4.24
C GLU A 641 35.61 -3.95 4.27
N CYS A 642 35.01 -4.55 5.31
CA CYS A 642 33.58 -4.69 5.50
C CYS A 642 33.14 -4.17 6.87
N LYS A 643 31.83 -3.95 7.03
CA LYS A 643 31.19 -3.88 8.35
C LYS A 643 30.48 -5.21 8.61
N LEU A 644 30.76 -5.79 9.78
CA LEU A 644 30.18 -7.05 10.22
C LEU A 644 29.14 -6.77 11.30
N PHE A 645 27.88 -7.06 10.98
CA PHE A 645 26.77 -6.83 11.89
C PHE A 645 26.17 -8.14 12.37
N ARG A 646 26.30 -8.45 13.66
CA ARG A 646 25.73 -9.63 14.26
C ARG A 646 24.26 -9.43 14.60
N ILE A 647 23.39 -9.80 13.69
CA ILE A 647 21.95 -9.76 13.79
C ILE A 647 21.33 -10.91 12.97
N SER A 648 20.07 -11.26 13.26
CA SER A 648 19.34 -12.24 12.48
C SER A 648 17.86 -11.91 12.42
N TYR A 649 17.29 -11.93 11.22
CA TYR A 649 15.84 -11.87 10.99
C TYR A 649 15.25 -13.24 10.65
N VAL A 650 16.11 -14.26 10.52
CA VAL A 650 15.70 -15.66 10.29
C VAL A 650 15.79 -16.52 11.55
N GLY A 651 16.40 -16.00 12.64
CA GLY A 651 16.49 -16.66 13.94
C GLY A 651 17.59 -17.71 14.08
N ASP A 652 18.60 -17.70 13.20
CA ASP A 652 19.82 -18.47 13.32
C ASP A 652 21.03 -17.59 13.55
N THR A 653 22.13 -18.17 14.04
CA THR A 653 23.40 -17.46 14.19
C THR A 653 23.94 -16.99 12.86
N GLY A 654 24.58 -15.85 12.82
CA GLY A 654 25.18 -15.28 11.62
C GLY A 654 25.25 -13.77 11.62
N TRP A 655 25.49 -13.22 10.46
CA TRP A 655 25.82 -11.80 10.28
C TRP A 655 25.22 -11.24 9.00
N GLU A 656 24.91 -9.95 9.03
CA GLU A 656 24.87 -9.10 7.84
C GLU A 656 26.24 -8.53 7.59
N ILE A 657 26.70 -8.60 6.35
CA ILE A 657 28.01 -8.13 5.91
C ILE A 657 27.79 -6.96 4.96
N TYR A 658 28.16 -5.77 5.41
CA TYR A 658 28.09 -4.56 4.60
C TYR A 658 29.41 -4.34 3.88
N VAL A 659 29.38 -4.35 2.57
CA VAL A 659 30.54 -4.32 1.69
C VAL A 659 30.44 -3.15 0.70
N PRO A 660 31.55 -2.48 0.32
CA PRO A 660 31.53 -1.52 -0.78
C PRO A 660 30.92 -2.12 -2.05
N TRP A 661 30.06 -1.36 -2.71
CA TRP A 661 29.26 -1.83 -3.84
C TRP A 661 30.08 -2.49 -4.95
N ASP A 662 31.21 -1.88 -5.32
CA ASP A 662 32.12 -2.36 -6.37
C ASP A 662 32.89 -3.66 -6.00
N GLN A 663 32.98 -3.99 -4.71
CA GLN A 663 33.66 -5.17 -4.20
C GLN A 663 32.66 -6.30 -3.83
N ALA A 664 31.39 -6.03 -3.85
CA ALA A 664 30.31 -6.96 -3.49
C ALA A 664 30.36 -8.28 -4.28
N PRO A 665 30.54 -8.27 -5.61
CA PRO A 665 30.65 -9.53 -6.37
C PRO A 665 31.80 -10.44 -5.96
N ALA A 666 32.95 -9.85 -5.61
CA ALA A 666 34.11 -10.61 -5.16
C ALA A 666 33.88 -11.23 -3.76
N LEU A 667 33.17 -10.53 -2.88
CA LEU A 667 32.79 -11.07 -1.59
C LEU A 667 31.82 -12.25 -1.74
N TRP A 668 30.82 -12.13 -2.61
CA TRP A 668 29.88 -13.22 -2.91
C TRP A 668 30.63 -14.48 -3.35
N ASP A 669 31.52 -14.35 -4.33
CA ASP A 669 32.27 -15.47 -4.88
C ASP A 669 33.13 -16.16 -3.80
N ALA A 670 33.82 -15.38 -2.95
CA ALA A 670 34.64 -15.90 -1.86
C ALA A 670 33.83 -16.63 -0.79
N VAL A 671 32.64 -16.08 -0.40
CA VAL A 671 31.77 -16.71 0.60
C VAL A 671 31.16 -18.00 0.05
N MET A 672 30.71 -18.00 -1.21
CA MET A 672 30.15 -19.21 -1.85
C MET A 672 31.21 -20.33 -1.97
N GLU A 673 32.45 -20.00 -2.36
CA GLU A 673 33.55 -20.96 -2.42
C GLU A 673 33.89 -21.55 -1.04
N ALA A 674 34.08 -20.70 -0.03
CA ALA A 674 34.35 -21.13 1.35
C ALA A 674 33.22 -21.96 1.95
N GLY A 675 31.99 -21.69 1.53
CA GLY A 675 30.79 -22.35 2.05
C GLY A 675 30.46 -23.70 1.42
N GLU A 676 31.05 -24.06 0.28
CA GLU A 676 30.72 -25.29 -0.45
C GLU A 676 30.82 -26.55 0.43
N ALA A 677 31.93 -26.68 1.17
CA ALA A 677 32.14 -27.82 2.07
C ALA A 677 31.25 -27.82 3.33
N HIS A 678 30.56 -26.72 3.59
CA HIS A 678 29.67 -26.51 4.75
C HIS A 678 28.18 -26.52 4.40
N GLY A 679 27.84 -26.90 3.15
CA GLY A 679 26.45 -26.97 2.70
C GLY A 679 25.81 -25.60 2.50
N LEU A 680 26.60 -24.56 2.28
CA LEU A 680 26.07 -23.23 1.96
C LEU A 680 25.28 -23.26 0.67
N ARG A 681 24.11 -22.63 0.69
CA ARG A 681 23.30 -22.40 -0.51
C ARG A 681 22.97 -20.91 -0.62
N ALA A 682 22.95 -20.38 -1.83
CA ALA A 682 22.25 -19.13 -2.10
C ALA A 682 20.78 -19.33 -1.73
N THR A 683 20.22 -18.40 -0.97
CA THR A 683 18.90 -18.53 -0.36
C THR A 683 18.06 -17.31 -0.71
N GLY A 684 16.82 -17.53 -1.10
CA GLY A 684 15.94 -16.45 -1.56
C GLY A 684 15.26 -15.66 -0.44
N GLY A 685 14.69 -14.52 -0.83
CA GLY A 685 13.91 -13.64 0.04
C GLY A 685 12.65 -14.28 0.61
N GLY A 686 12.16 -15.37 0.00
CA GLY A 686 11.07 -16.18 0.54
C GLY A 686 11.37 -16.79 1.89
N VAL A 687 12.65 -17.07 2.18
CA VAL A 687 13.08 -17.49 3.52
C VAL A 687 13.19 -16.30 4.46
N TYR A 688 13.85 -15.24 4.04
CA TYR A 688 14.10 -14.07 4.88
C TYR A 688 12.83 -13.32 5.27
N GLY A 689 12.07 -12.87 4.28
CA GLY A 689 10.90 -12.01 4.47
C GLY A 689 9.61 -12.74 4.83
N SER A 690 9.56 -14.07 4.64
CA SER A 690 8.36 -14.85 4.89
C SER A 690 8.57 -15.90 5.97
N SER A 691 9.07 -17.10 5.65
CA SER A 691 9.05 -18.24 6.56
C SER A 691 9.97 -18.05 7.78
N GLY A 692 11.17 -17.51 7.60
CA GLY A 692 12.14 -17.33 8.69
C GLY A 692 11.66 -16.37 9.78
N ARG A 693 11.20 -15.18 9.39
CA ARG A 693 10.67 -14.20 10.34
C ARG A 693 9.38 -14.66 11.02
N LEU A 694 8.51 -15.34 10.25
CA LEU A 694 7.21 -15.82 10.75
C LEU A 694 7.39 -16.83 11.88
N GLU A 695 8.34 -17.78 11.74
CA GLU A 695 8.69 -18.74 12.79
C GLU A 695 9.18 -18.09 14.08
N LYS A 696 9.83 -16.93 13.96
CA LYS A 696 10.32 -16.14 15.09
C LYS A 696 9.32 -15.10 15.61
N GLY A 697 8.19 -14.96 14.94
CA GLY A 697 7.21 -13.94 15.27
C GLY A 697 7.74 -12.51 15.12
N TYR A 698 8.71 -12.28 14.24
CA TYR A 698 9.23 -10.94 13.97
C TYR A 698 8.24 -10.12 13.16
N ARG A 699 7.99 -8.90 13.60
CA ARG A 699 7.00 -7.98 13.03
C ARG A 699 7.53 -7.32 11.76
N LEU A 700 6.61 -6.81 10.93
CA LEU A 700 6.90 -6.11 9.68
C LEU A 700 5.99 -4.88 9.55
N VAL A 701 6.53 -3.75 9.11
CA VAL A 701 5.76 -2.55 8.76
C VAL A 701 4.83 -2.85 7.60
N GLY A 702 3.61 -2.31 7.67
CA GLY A 702 2.55 -2.59 6.69
C GLY A 702 1.89 -3.97 6.83
N ALA A 703 2.25 -4.72 7.90
CA ALA A 703 1.60 -5.97 8.26
C ALA A 703 1.19 -5.93 9.75
N GLU A 704 2.10 -6.25 10.67
CA GLU A 704 1.85 -6.14 12.12
C GLU A 704 2.03 -4.71 12.63
N LEU A 705 2.90 -3.92 11.99
CA LEU A 705 3.25 -2.58 12.44
C LEU A 705 2.59 -1.55 11.52
N GLU A 706 1.42 -1.10 11.92
CA GLU A 706 0.62 -0.06 11.27
C GLU A 706 0.34 1.07 12.27
N SER A 707 -0.04 2.25 11.78
CA SER A 707 -0.31 3.42 12.63
C SER A 707 -1.51 3.24 13.58
N GLU A 708 -2.33 2.23 13.34
CA GLU A 708 -3.47 1.84 14.19
C GLU A 708 -3.06 1.11 15.48
N TYR A 709 -1.83 0.59 15.53
CA TYR A 709 -1.28 -0.15 16.66
C TYR A 709 -0.07 0.56 17.24
N ASN A 710 0.23 0.26 18.48
CA ASN A 710 1.34 0.86 19.23
C ASN A 710 2.31 -0.22 19.77
N PRO A 711 3.51 0.17 20.24
CA PRO A 711 4.51 -0.79 20.70
C PRO A 711 4.07 -1.67 21.89
N VAL A 712 3.08 -1.26 22.68
CA VAL A 712 2.55 -2.08 23.78
C VAL A 712 1.75 -3.26 23.22
N GLU A 713 0.84 -2.98 22.30
CA GLU A 713 0.01 -3.97 21.63
C GLU A 713 0.84 -4.97 20.79
N ALA A 714 1.87 -4.45 20.11
CA ALA A 714 2.76 -5.27 19.29
C ALA A 714 3.79 -6.09 20.10
N GLY A 715 3.84 -5.93 21.42
CA GLY A 715 4.83 -6.61 22.26
C GLY A 715 6.27 -6.08 22.10
N LEU A 716 6.45 -4.87 21.57
CA LEU A 716 7.75 -4.21 21.34
C LEU A 716 8.11 -3.16 22.38
N ALA A 717 7.26 -2.95 23.37
CA ALA A 717 7.51 -2.01 24.46
C ALA A 717 8.62 -2.52 25.38
N ARG A 718 9.74 -1.78 25.44
CA ARG A 718 10.83 -2.11 26.37
C ARG A 718 10.45 -1.74 27.83
N PRO A 719 11.03 -2.41 28.84
CA PRO A 719 10.72 -2.14 30.27
C PRO A 719 10.96 -0.69 30.67
N LYS A 720 11.98 -0.04 30.13
CA LYS A 720 12.32 1.35 30.40
C LYS A 720 12.17 2.23 29.18
N VAL A 721 11.55 3.41 29.38
CA VAL A 721 11.48 4.48 28.38
C VAL A 721 12.63 5.45 28.67
N LYS A 722 13.30 5.94 27.63
CA LYS A 722 14.37 6.93 27.79
C LYS A 722 13.83 8.28 28.27
N ALA A 723 14.68 9.04 28.95
CA ALA A 723 14.33 10.37 29.47
C ALA A 723 14.20 11.42 28.34
N ALA A 724 15.06 11.34 27.31
CA ALA A 724 15.03 12.23 26.17
C ALA A 724 13.66 12.20 25.45
N ASN A 725 13.31 13.31 24.82
CA ASN A 725 12.07 13.40 24.04
C ASN A 725 12.20 12.61 22.72
N PHE A 726 11.08 12.18 22.17
CA PHE A 726 10.97 11.56 20.83
C PHE A 726 9.55 11.72 20.30
N ILE A 727 9.39 11.55 18.98
CA ILE A 727 8.09 11.68 18.32
C ILE A 727 7.12 10.64 18.86
N GLY A 728 5.90 11.06 19.23
CA GLY A 728 4.86 10.19 19.78
C GLY A 728 5.06 9.79 21.26
N LYS A 729 6.04 10.36 21.98
CA LYS A 729 6.37 9.96 23.36
C LYS A 729 5.18 10.11 24.32
N GLU A 730 4.44 11.19 24.25
CA GLU A 730 3.29 11.43 25.15
C GLU A 730 2.22 10.35 24.96
N ALA A 731 1.83 10.07 23.72
CA ALA A 731 0.86 9.04 23.37
C ALA A 731 1.37 7.63 23.75
N TYR A 732 2.65 7.34 23.51
CA TYR A 732 3.27 6.08 23.91
C TYR A 732 3.28 5.87 25.44
N LEU A 733 3.55 6.91 26.22
CA LEU A 733 3.49 6.83 27.69
C LEU A 733 2.05 6.60 28.17
N ALA A 734 1.07 7.28 27.55
CA ALA A 734 -0.34 7.08 27.84
C ALA A 734 -0.78 5.63 27.53
N ALA A 735 -0.38 5.08 26.40
CA ALA A 735 -0.65 3.69 26.04
C ALA A 735 -0.03 2.70 27.03
N ARG A 736 1.19 2.97 27.52
CA ARG A 736 1.82 2.14 28.54
C ARG A 736 1.10 2.18 29.90
N GLU A 737 0.53 3.31 30.27
CA GLU A 737 -0.25 3.46 31.51
C GLU A 737 -1.61 2.78 31.38
N ALA A 738 -2.27 2.93 30.22
CA ALA A 738 -3.56 2.30 29.94
C ALA A 738 -3.47 0.77 29.83
N GLY A 739 -2.33 0.27 29.39
CA GLY A 739 -2.16 -1.13 28.99
C GLY A 739 -2.68 -1.40 27.59
N SER A 740 -2.70 -2.67 27.22
CA SER A 740 -3.15 -3.13 25.91
C SER A 740 -4.47 -3.87 26.02
N GLU A 741 -5.41 -3.64 25.12
CA GLU A 741 -6.64 -4.42 24.97
C GLU A 741 -6.46 -5.62 24.05
N VAL A 742 -5.53 -5.50 23.10
CA VAL A 742 -5.18 -6.53 22.13
C VAL A 742 -3.70 -6.89 22.18
N GLN A 743 -3.35 -8.07 21.72
CA GLN A 743 -1.96 -8.51 21.56
C GLN A 743 -1.75 -9.10 20.17
N CYS A 744 -0.59 -8.83 19.59
CA CYS A 744 -0.14 -9.54 18.42
C CYS A 744 0.28 -10.97 18.80
N VAL A 745 -0.38 -11.96 18.20
CA VAL A 745 -0.15 -13.38 18.47
C VAL A 745 0.29 -14.12 17.22
N THR A 746 0.96 -15.26 17.42
CA THR A 746 1.19 -16.26 16.37
C THR A 746 0.19 -17.40 16.58
N LEU A 747 -0.54 -17.76 15.50
CA LEU A 747 -1.48 -18.87 15.49
C LEU A 747 -0.94 -19.97 14.57
N SER A 748 -1.31 -21.24 14.85
CA SER A 748 -1.12 -22.36 13.92
C SER A 748 -2.47 -22.80 13.36
N VAL A 749 -2.51 -23.07 12.06
CA VAL A 749 -3.65 -23.75 11.43
C VAL A 749 -3.55 -25.21 11.76
N GLU A 750 -4.58 -25.78 12.39
CA GLU A 750 -4.57 -27.17 12.90
C GLU A 750 -4.97 -28.19 11.84
N ASP A 751 -5.87 -27.79 10.94
CA ASP A 751 -6.27 -28.56 9.75
C ASP A 751 -6.47 -27.57 8.59
N ASN A 752 -5.69 -27.72 7.54
CA ASN A 752 -5.76 -26.89 6.34
C ASN A 752 -6.43 -27.60 5.14
N THR A 753 -7.20 -28.66 5.42
CA THR A 753 -7.96 -29.41 4.40
C THR A 753 -9.26 -28.67 4.06
N ASP A 754 -9.47 -28.38 2.78
CA ASP A 754 -10.71 -27.74 2.30
C ASP A 754 -11.87 -28.76 2.21
N SER A 755 -13.06 -28.27 1.91
CA SER A 755 -14.28 -29.08 1.77
C SER A 755 -14.20 -30.12 0.65
N GLN A 756 -13.23 -30.00 -0.26
CA GLN A 756 -12.95 -30.96 -1.34
C GLN A 756 -11.86 -31.95 -0.99
N GLY A 757 -11.28 -31.87 0.22
CA GLY A 757 -10.23 -32.75 0.69
C GLY A 757 -8.82 -32.37 0.23
N ARG A 758 -8.61 -31.17 -0.27
CA ARG A 758 -7.31 -30.65 -0.74
C ARG A 758 -6.62 -29.83 0.34
N GLN A 759 -5.30 -29.88 0.37
CA GLN A 759 -4.50 -29.06 1.28
C GLN A 759 -4.44 -27.62 0.76
N ARG A 760 -4.81 -26.65 1.60
CA ARG A 760 -4.75 -25.22 1.30
C ARG A 760 -3.54 -24.59 2.00
N PHE A 761 -2.89 -23.63 1.31
CA PHE A 761 -1.73 -22.92 1.83
C PHE A 761 -2.00 -21.41 1.77
N MET A 762 -2.42 -20.86 2.90
CA MET A 762 -2.75 -19.46 3.02
C MET A 762 -1.52 -18.60 2.72
N GLN A 763 -1.70 -17.65 1.83
CA GLN A 763 -0.72 -16.63 1.45
C GLN A 763 -1.42 -15.27 1.48
N GLY A 764 -0.77 -14.28 2.00
CA GLY A 764 -1.34 -12.94 2.04
C GLY A 764 -1.69 -12.52 3.46
N GLY A 765 -2.73 -11.74 3.61
CA GLY A 765 -3.20 -11.17 4.85
C GLY A 765 -4.63 -10.66 4.70
N ASN A 766 -5.15 -10.10 5.78
CA ASN A 766 -6.50 -9.58 5.91
C ASN A 766 -7.63 -10.64 6.02
N GLU A 767 -7.33 -11.93 6.03
CA GLU A 767 -8.33 -12.96 6.35
C GLU A 767 -8.86 -12.75 7.78
N PRO A 768 -10.18 -12.84 8.01
CA PRO A 768 -10.72 -12.62 9.36
C PRO A 768 -10.34 -13.75 10.31
N ILE A 769 -9.84 -13.37 11.48
CA ILE A 769 -9.72 -14.27 12.63
C ILE A 769 -11.04 -14.19 13.40
N LEU A 770 -11.66 -15.34 13.61
CA LEU A 770 -13.03 -15.47 14.15
C LEU A 770 -13.00 -16.29 15.44
N ASP A 771 -14.02 -16.07 16.27
CA ASP A 771 -14.27 -16.96 17.40
C ASP A 771 -14.77 -18.35 16.96
N MET A 772 -14.98 -19.24 17.91
CA MET A 772 -15.45 -20.59 17.62
C MET A 772 -16.93 -20.66 17.15
N ASN A 773 -17.68 -19.56 17.20
CA ASN A 773 -19.01 -19.45 16.62
C ASN A 773 -18.98 -18.93 15.18
N GLY A 774 -17.80 -18.50 14.68
CA GLY A 774 -17.62 -17.87 13.38
C GLY A 774 -17.94 -16.37 13.40
N ASP A 775 -17.97 -15.75 14.59
CA ASP A 775 -18.21 -14.32 14.75
C ASP A 775 -16.91 -13.54 14.72
N ARG A 776 -16.96 -12.30 14.21
CA ARG A 776 -15.84 -11.38 14.20
C ARG A 776 -15.43 -11.00 15.62
N ILE A 777 -14.13 -11.01 15.88
CA ILE A 777 -13.52 -10.49 17.11
C ILE A 777 -13.19 -9.02 16.84
N VAL A 778 -13.77 -8.10 17.60
CA VAL A 778 -13.60 -6.66 17.42
C VAL A 778 -13.28 -6.03 18.78
N ASP A 779 -12.26 -5.18 18.83
CA ASP A 779 -11.88 -4.46 20.04
C ASP A 779 -12.75 -3.21 20.30
N SER A 780 -12.52 -2.51 21.41
CA SER A 780 -13.30 -1.32 21.77
C SER A 780 -13.09 -0.13 20.84
N HIS A 781 -12.05 -0.15 20.02
CA HIS A 781 -11.74 0.85 18.99
C HIS A 781 -12.38 0.52 17.63
N GLY A 782 -13.08 -0.62 17.52
CA GLY A 782 -13.70 -1.07 16.28
C GLY A 782 -12.75 -1.83 15.34
N ARG A 783 -11.51 -2.12 15.76
CA ARG A 783 -10.54 -2.86 14.96
C ARG A 783 -10.87 -4.36 15.00
N ALA A 784 -11.05 -4.95 13.83
CA ALA A 784 -11.35 -6.37 13.72
C ALA A 784 -10.06 -7.20 13.73
N SER A 785 -10.10 -8.36 14.41
CA SER A 785 -9.03 -9.35 14.36
C SER A 785 -8.91 -9.92 12.95
N ARG A 786 -7.70 -9.82 12.38
CA ARG A 786 -7.39 -10.29 11.03
C ARG A 786 -5.99 -10.85 10.97
N VAL A 787 -5.74 -11.67 9.98
CA VAL A 787 -4.40 -12.15 9.66
C VAL A 787 -3.61 -11.00 9.05
N THR A 788 -2.48 -10.69 9.65
CA THR A 788 -1.53 -9.69 9.15
C THR A 788 -0.45 -10.37 8.30
N THR A 789 -0.03 -11.56 8.68
CA THR A 789 0.92 -12.39 7.92
C THR A 789 0.47 -13.86 7.97
N ALA A 790 0.59 -14.55 6.84
CA ALA A 790 0.36 -15.98 6.72
C ALA A 790 1.48 -16.65 5.93
N GLY A 791 1.79 -17.89 6.27
CA GLY A 791 2.75 -18.70 5.51
C GLY A 791 2.99 -20.09 6.11
N PHE A 792 3.56 -20.96 5.28
CA PHE A 792 4.04 -22.25 5.77
C PHE A 792 5.36 -22.07 6.52
N ALA A 793 5.45 -22.66 7.70
CA ALA A 793 6.61 -22.62 8.59
C ALA A 793 7.31 -23.98 8.55
N PRO A 794 8.38 -24.14 7.76
CA PRO A 794 8.99 -25.44 7.51
C PRO A 794 9.55 -26.13 8.76
N SER A 795 10.13 -25.36 9.70
CA SER A 795 10.68 -25.92 10.95
C SER A 795 9.60 -26.40 11.93
N VAL A 796 8.39 -25.88 11.82
CA VAL A 796 7.22 -26.24 12.64
C VAL A 796 6.35 -27.29 11.94
N GLY A 797 6.40 -27.34 10.61
CA GLY A 797 5.58 -28.23 9.79
C GLY A 797 4.10 -27.85 9.73
N LYS A 798 3.76 -26.56 9.97
CA LYS A 798 2.40 -26.04 9.96
C LYS A 798 2.32 -24.69 9.22
N ILE A 799 1.12 -24.31 8.85
CA ILE A 799 0.84 -22.93 8.46
C ILE A 799 0.75 -22.11 9.75
N LEU A 800 1.53 -21.03 9.81
CA LEU A 800 1.46 -20.06 10.86
C LEU A 800 0.78 -18.78 10.34
N LEU A 801 0.05 -18.13 11.23
CA LEU A 801 -0.59 -16.85 11.01
C LEU A 801 -0.14 -15.89 12.11
N MET A 802 -0.04 -14.60 11.78
CA MET A 802 0.11 -13.54 12.78
C MET A 802 -1.12 -12.63 12.69
N GLY A 803 -1.50 -12.03 13.82
CA GLY A 803 -2.59 -11.09 13.89
C GLY A 803 -2.82 -10.60 15.31
N TYR A 804 -3.70 -9.61 15.47
CA TYR A 804 -4.07 -9.08 16.77
C TYR A 804 -5.38 -9.70 17.23
N VAL A 805 -5.41 -10.14 18.46
CA VAL A 805 -6.62 -10.62 19.14
C VAL A 805 -6.76 -9.95 20.50
N THR A 806 -7.98 -9.90 21.05
CA THR A 806 -8.20 -9.38 22.40
C THR A 806 -7.45 -10.19 23.44
N ASN A 807 -7.04 -9.56 24.53
CA ASN A 807 -6.25 -10.21 25.60
C ASN A 807 -6.87 -11.51 26.13
N GLU A 808 -8.20 -11.58 26.16
CA GLU A 808 -8.95 -12.76 26.60
C GLU A 808 -8.70 -13.98 25.71
N LEU A 809 -8.38 -13.74 24.43
CA LEU A 809 -8.16 -14.77 23.42
C LEU A 809 -6.66 -14.98 23.10
N ALA A 810 -5.76 -14.21 23.70
CA ALA A 810 -4.33 -14.24 23.38
C ALA A 810 -3.55 -15.36 24.10
N GLU A 811 -4.19 -16.09 25.03
CA GLU A 811 -3.53 -17.16 25.80
C GLU A 811 -3.16 -18.35 24.90
N PRO A 812 -1.91 -18.86 24.98
CA PRO A 812 -1.51 -20.05 24.24
C PRO A 812 -2.45 -21.24 24.48
N GLY A 813 -2.86 -21.87 23.40
CA GLY A 813 -3.81 -23.00 23.41
C GLY A 813 -5.26 -22.58 23.16
N THR A 814 -5.59 -21.30 23.06
CA THR A 814 -6.93 -20.82 22.71
C THR A 814 -7.29 -21.24 21.27
N ASP A 815 -8.45 -21.86 21.13
CA ASP A 815 -9.00 -22.28 19.84
C ASP A 815 -9.76 -21.12 19.20
N LEU A 816 -9.46 -20.88 17.92
CA LEU A 816 -10.05 -19.85 17.06
C LEU A 816 -10.29 -20.43 15.67
N GLN A 817 -10.82 -19.64 14.78
CA GLN A 817 -10.99 -19.98 13.36
C GLN A 817 -10.42 -18.87 12.48
N VAL A 818 -9.95 -19.24 11.29
CA VAL A 818 -9.62 -18.31 10.21
C VAL A 818 -10.49 -18.64 9.00
N MET A 819 -11.05 -17.63 8.36
CA MET A 819 -11.76 -17.84 7.10
C MET A 819 -10.79 -17.58 5.94
N TYR A 820 -10.69 -18.53 5.02
CA TYR A 820 -9.89 -18.41 3.79
C TYR A 820 -10.70 -18.96 2.61
N MET A 821 -10.81 -18.18 1.54
CA MET A 821 -11.60 -18.54 0.35
C MET A 821 -13.04 -18.98 0.70
N ASN A 822 -13.67 -18.26 1.62
CA ASN A 822 -15.02 -18.50 2.14
C ASN A 822 -15.21 -19.85 2.87
N GLU A 823 -14.14 -20.49 3.33
CA GLU A 823 -14.17 -21.68 4.17
C GLU A 823 -13.50 -21.41 5.53
N LEU A 824 -13.95 -22.10 6.57
CA LEU A 824 -13.44 -21.95 7.93
C LEU A 824 -12.40 -23.03 8.24
N TYR A 825 -11.26 -22.60 8.78
CA TYR A 825 -10.17 -23.48 9.18
C TYR A 825 -9.88 -23.31 10.67
N PRO A 826 -9.78 -24.40 11.43
CA PRO A 826 -9.45 -24.33 12.86
C PRO A 826 -8.01 -23.85 13.04
N CYS A 827 -7.83 -22.90 13.92
CA CYS A 827 -6.51 -22.43 14.30
C CYS A 827 -6.39 -22.30 15.82
N LYS A 828 -5.15 -22.21 16.30
CA LYS A 828 -4.85 -22.16 17.72
C LYS A 828 -3.78 -21.12 17.99
N VAL A 829 -3.95 -20.32 19.03
CA VAL A 829 -2.91 -19.44 19.52
C VAL A 829 -1.72 -20.26 20.01
N VAL A 830 -0.55 -20.02 19.44
CA VAL A 830 0.70 -20.72 19.80
C VAL A 830 1.47 -19.91 20.85
N THR A 831 1.66 -18.61 20.56
CA THR A 831 2.50 -17.73 21.39
C THR A 831 2.28 -16.26 20.98
N THR A 832 2.73 -15.34 21.83
CA THR A 832 2.91 -13.92 21.51
C THR A 832 4.33 -13.61 20.95
N GLY A 833 5.19 -14.62 20.81
CA GLY A 833 6.57 -14.51 20.35
C GLY A 833 6.92 -15.55 19.30
N ALA A 834 8.08 -16.19 19.44
CA ALA A 834 8.58 -17.19 18.52
C ALA A 834 7.87 -18.54 18.64
N ALA A 835 7.37 -19.08 17.52
CA ALA A 835 6.84 -20.45 17.44
C ALA A 835 7.96 -21.49 17.31
N PHE A 836 9.12 -21.08 16.79
CA PHE A 836 10.31 -21.93 16.67
C PHE A 836 11.47 -21.35 17.47
N ASP A 837 12.18 -22.20 18.23
CA ASP A 837 13.31 -21.83 19.10
C ASP A 837 13.03 -20.57 19.97
N PRO A 838 12.02 -20.63 20.87
CA PRO A 838 11.61 -19.48 21.67
C PRO A 838 12.69 -18.98 22.65
N GLU A 839 13.66 -19.83 22.99
CA GLU A 839 14.77 -19.49 23.88
C GLU A 839 15.97 -18.86 23.13
N ASP A 840 15.88 -18.68 21.82
CA ASP A 840 16.95 -18.17 20.95
C ASP A 840 18.27 -18.96 21.07
N THR A 841 18.18 -20.26 21.25
CA THR A 841 19.37 -21.12 21.43
C THR A 841 20.23 -21.14 20.18
N ARG A 842 19.60 -21.13 18.98
CA ARG A 842 20.26 -21.09 17.69
C ARG A 842 20.92 -19.72 17.43
N LEU A 843 20.25 -18.66 17.82
CA LEU A 843 20.74 -17.29 17.65
C LEU A 843 21.95 -17.00 18.55
N LYS A 844 22.01 -17.64 19.73
CA LYS A 844 23.09 -17.49 20.74
C LYS A 844 24.25 -18.47 20.55
N SER A 845 24.12 -19.44 19.64
CA SER A 845 25.12 -20.47 19.38
C SER A 845 26.40 -19.94 18.69
#